data_0cd2e9e01246bfd27373eb081601d01d
#
_entry.id   0cd2e9e01246bfd27373eb081601d01d
#
_cell.length_a   1.000
_cell.length_b   1.000
_cell.length_c   1.000
_cell.angle_alpha   90.00
_cell.angle_beta   90.00
_cell.angle_gamma   90.00
#
_symmetry.space_group_name_H-M   'P 1'
#
loop_
_entity.id
_entity.type
_entity.pdbx_description
1 polymer ?
#
loop_
_entity_poly.entity_id
_entity_poly.type
_entity_poly.pdbx_seq_one_letter_code
_entity_poly.pdbx_strand_id
1 'polypeptide(L)'
;MWTTSGRRREQRRKLGLLLLVIVGCLVVRRYLPLKLDGCGSLGAPRFNWSNMVPIQRWNRHLGLQAKDSEFLLEGSRFRIFGGSIHYFRVPREYWKDRLLKLKACGLNTLTTYIPWNLHEPERGKFNFSGNLDVEAFVQMAADIGLWVILRPGPYICSEWDLGGLPSWLLQDSSMELRTTYVGFIKAVDLYFNQLIPRVVPLQYTQGGPIIAVQVENEYGSYDKDPNYMPYIKMALLKRGIVELLMTSDNKDGLSGGYVEGVLATINLKNVDSIIFNYLQSFQDNKPTMVTEFWTGWFDTWGGPHHIVDADDVMVSVSSIIQMGASLNLYMFHGGTNFGFMNGAQHFTDYQADVTSYDYDAILTEAGDYTPKFFKLREYFSTLIDNPLPQLPALKPKASYHAVRPSHYISLWDALEHMDKPIESEKPVNMENLSVNQGNGQSYGYILYETSIYEGGTLFSKDHIRDRAQVFVNKIYIGYIDYLVEGLTIPRGQGHRKLSILVENCGRVNYGLMLNKQRKGLIGDIYLNDSPLRNFKIYSLEMKADFFQRLSSTWSPVPEEATGPAFFRGTLHVGFIVLDTFLKLEVGEVFSPNVAALPHGVLSSLMSLLLGPLYCAQLREALTLRGSQQQRFLGVDWPLGSSFISLCSNEIFE
;
A
#
# COMPACT_ATOMS: atom_id res chain seq x y z
N MET A 1 66.73 -10.30 -1.92
CA MET A 1 66.16 -10.93 -3.14
C MET A 1 65.79 -12.40 -2.88
N TRP A 2 64.87 -12.69 -1.98
CA TRP A 2 64.35 -14.06 -1.73
C TRP A 2 62.99 -14.00 -1.04
N THR A 3 61.88 -13.64 -1.73
CA THR A 3 60.50 -13.76 -1.19
C THR A 3 59.41 -13.85 -2.25
N THR A 4 59.69 -13.81 -3.55
CA THR A 4 58.62 -13.82 -4.58
C THR A 4 58.36 -15.18 -5.23
N SER A 5 59.24 -16.15 -5.05
CA SER A 5 59.13 -17.49 -5.67
C SER A 5 58.16 -18.42 -4.93
N GLY A 6 58.09 -18.32 -3.62
CA GLY A 6 57.22 -19.18 -2.79
C GLY A 6 55.72 -18.94 -2.99
N ARG A 7 55.29 -17.69 -3.05
CA ARG A 7 53.87 -17.32 -3.22
C ARG A 7 53.27 -17.74 -4.58
N ARG A 8 54.08 -17.67 -5.65
CA ARG A 8 53.63 -18.11 -6.99
C ARG A 8 53.48 -19.65 -7.09
N ARG A 9 54.25 -20.40 -6.35
CA ARG A 9 54.13 -21.86 -6.30
C ARG A 9 52.91 -22.34 -5.51
N GLU A 10 52.57 -21.65 -4.45
CA GLU A 10 51.39 -21.95 -3.63
C GLU A 10 50.09 -21.57 -4.35
N GLN A 11 50.04 -20.41 -5.04
CA GLN A 11 48.89 -20.02 -5.87
C GLN A 11 48.66 -21.01 -7.03
N ARG A 12 49.71 -21.48 -7.68
CA ARG A 12 49.59 -22.51 -8.74
C ARG A 12 49.10 -23.84 -8.21
N ARG A 13 49.48 -24.22 -6.98
CA ARG A 13 48.95 -25.45 -6.32
C ARG A 13 47.47 -25.30 -5.97
N LYS A 14 47.04 -24.16 -5.43
CA LYS A 14 45.62 -23.89 -5.12
C LYS A 14 44.74 -23.82 -6.40
N LEU A 15 45.26 -23.25 -7.45
CA LEU A 15 44.57 -23.19 -8.76
C LEU A 15 44.47 -24.57 -9.40
N GLY A 16 45.52 -25.42 -9.29
CA GLY A 16 45.52 -26.80 -9.76
C GLY A 16 44.55 -27.68 -8.99
N LEU A 17 44.43 -27.49 -7.66
CA LEU A 17 43.44 -28.20 -6.82
C LEU A 17 42.02 -27.82 -7.17
N LEU A 18 41.75 -26.53 -7.39
CA LEU A 18 40.45 -26.02 -7.80
C LEU A 18 40.01 -26.59 -9.16
N LEU A 19 40.93 -26.63 -10.11
CA LEU A 19 40.69 -27.20 -11.43
C LEU A 19 40.43 -28.70 -11.37
N LEU A 20 41.10 -29.45 -10.50
CA LEU A 20 40.86 -30.88 -10.27
C LEU A 20 39.49 -31.14 -9.62
N VAL A 21 39.07 -30.27 -8.69
CA VAL A 21 37.71 -30.36 -8.09
C VAL A 21 36.64 -30.06 -9.14
N ILE A 22 36.81 -29.02 -9.97
CA ILE A 22 35.87 -28.68 -11.05
C ILE A 22 35.78 -29.79 -12.09
N VAL A 23 36.91 -30.33 -12.52
CA VAL A 23 36.95 -31.45 -13.46
C VAL A 23 36.34 -32.71 -12.81
N GLY A 24 36.62 -32.97 -11.54
CA GLY A 24 36.00 -34.04 -10.78
C GLY A 24 34.47 -33.92 -10.71
N CYS A 25 33.94 -32.72 -10.43
CA CYS A 25 32.50 -32.44 -10.43
C CYS A 25 31.88 -32.61 -11.82
N LEU A 26 32.57 -32.18 -12.87
CA LEU A 26 32.10 -32.33 -14.27
C LEU A 26 32.12 -33.80 -14.71
N VAL A 27 33.10 -34.59 -14.31
CA VAL A 27 33.18 -36.04 -14.60
C VAL A 27 32.10 -36.78 -13.83
N VAL A 28 31.91 -36.46 -12.55
CA VAL A 28 30.81 -37.04 -11.73
C VAL A 28 29.45 -36.72 -12.36
N ARG A 29 29.24 -35.49 -12.84
CA ARG A 29 27.99 -35.06 -13.50
C ARG A 29 27.77 -35.75 -14.86
N ARG A 30 28.85 -36.20 -15.55
CA ARG A 30 28.77 -36.79 -16.90
C ARG A 30 28.73 -38.33 -16.87
N TYR A 31 29.28 -38.99 -15.83
CA TYR A 31 29.43 -40.45 -15.77
C TYR A 31 28.66 -41.13 -14.64
N LEU A 32 28.08 -40.39 -13.69
CA LEU A 32 27.06 -40.90 -12.77
C LEU A 32 25.73 -40.17 -13.09
N PRO A 33 24.90 -40.76 -13.96
CA PRO A 33 23.49 -40.46 -13.87
C PRO A 33 23.06 -41.03 -12.52
N LEU A 34 22.89 -40.19 -11.52
CA LEU A 34 22.13 -40.56 -10.33
C LEU A 34 20.71 -40.84 -10.83
N LYS A 35 20.49 -42.11 -11.23
CA LYS A 35 19.17 -42.69 -11.25
C LYS A 35 18.72 -42.72 -9.79
N LEU A 36 17.99 -41.69 -9.42
CA LEU A 36 17.05 -41.74 -8.30
C LEU A 36 15.87 -42.62 -8.72
N ASP A 37 16.17 -43.91 -8.99
CA ASP A 37 15.12 -44.90 -9.13
C ASP A 37 14.76 -45.30 -7.69
N GLY A 38 13.66 -44.80 -7.17
CA GLY A 38 13.13 -45.31 -5.91
C GLY A 38 12.36 -44.33 -5.03
N CYS A 39 12.15 -43.08 -5.45
CA CYS A 39 11.04 -42.31 -4.90
C CYS A 39 9.89 -42.43 -5.88
N GLY A 40 8.94 -43.33 -5.59
CA GLY A 40 7.70 -43.39 -6.32
C GLY A 40 7.17 -41.96 -6.37
N SER A 41 7.00 -41.43 -7.57
CA SER A 41 6.26 -40.20 -7.76
C SER A 41 4.86 -40.44 -7.22
N LEU A 42 4.65 -40.13 -5.95
CA LEU A 42 3.34 -39.73 -5.48
C LEU A 42 3.03 -38.51 -6.33
N GLY A 43 2.28 -38.75 -7.42
CA GLY A 43 1.83 -37.67 -8.31
C GLY A 43 1.26 -36.58 -7.42
N ALA A 44 1.70 -35.35 -7.64
CA ALA A 44 1.16 -34.22 -6.89
C ALA A 44 -0.36 -34.36 -6.86
N PRO A 45 -1.01 -34.24 -5.68
CA PRO A 45 -2.45 -34.48 -5.56
C PRO A 45 -3.16 -33.54 -6.53
N ARG A 46 -3.83 -34.11 -7.52
CA ARG A 46 -4.66 -33.34 -8.47
C ARG A 46 -5.96 -32.94 -7.81
N PHE A 47 -6.37 -31.73 -8.03
CA PHE A 47 -7.58 -31.16 -7.44
C PHE A 47 -8.67 -31.05 -8.49
N ASN A 48 -9.86 -31.56 -8.17
CA ASN A 48 -11.01 -31.41 -9.04
C ASN A 48 -11.54 -29.97 -8.93
N TRP A 49 -11.44 -29.20 -10.02
CA TRP A 49 -11.86 -27.80 -10.09
C TRP A 49 -13.35 -27.61 -9.78
N SER A 50 -14.20 -28.57 -10.07
CA SER A 50 -15.63 -28.50 -9.76
C SER A 50 -15.90 -28.43 -8.27
N ASN A 51 -15.02 -28.95 -7.42
CA ASN A 51 -15.11 -28.86 -5.96
C ASN A 51 -14.50 -27.56 -5.42
N MET A 52 -13.86 -26.75 -6.28
CA MET A 52 -13.08 -25.57 -5.89
C MET A 52 -13.75 -24.25 -6.28
N VAL A 53 -14.92 -24.30 -6.93
CA VAL A 53 -15.61 -23.11 -7.45
C VAL A 53 -17.01 -23.02 -6.86
N PRO A 54 -17.54 -21.82 -6.52
CA PRO A 54 -18.87 -21.63 -5.98
C PRO A 54 -19.96 -21.94 -7.03
N ILE A 55 -20.30 -23.20 -7.23
CA ILE A 55 -21.21 -23.62 -8.33
C ILE A 55 -22.65 -23.89 -7.89
N GLN A 56 -23.03 -23.98 -6.64
CA GLN A 56 -24.44 -24.19 -6.29
C GLN A 56 -24.86 -23.52 -4.99
N ARG A 57 -25.98 -22.79 -5.05
CA ARG A 57 -26.62 -22.10 -3.93
C ARG A 57 -27.42 -23.03 -3.00
N TRP A 58 -27.36 -24.34 -3.17
CA TRP A 58 -28.20 -25.30 -2.45
C TRP A 58 -27.34 -26.16 -1.53
N ASN A 59 -27.75 -26.28 -0.27
CA ASN A 59 -27.11 -27.08 0.80
C ASN A 59 -25.73 -26.56 1.30
N ARG A 60 -25.68 -25.31 1.73
CA ARG A 60 -24.50 -24.73 2.38
C ARG A 60 -24.74 -24.68 3.89
N HIS A 61 -24.20 -25.64 4.64
CA HIS A 61 -24.47 -25.78 6.08
C HIS A 61 -23.22 -25.77 6.95
N LEU A 62 -22.10 -26.31 6.45
CA LEU A 62 -20.90 -26.51 7.25
C LEU A 62 -19.84 -25.44 7.05
N GLY A 63 -19.89 -24.75 5.92
CA GLY A 63 -18.87 -23.76 5.55
C GLY A 63 -17.48 -24.37 5.41
N LEU A 64 -16.44 -23.50 5.52
CA LEU A 64 -15.05 -23.91 5.54
C LEU A 64 -14.66 -24.33 6.95
N GLN A 65 -14.16 -25.56 7.08
CA GLN A 65 -13.70 -26.13 8.34
C GLN A 65 -12.20 -26.40 8.29
N ALA A 66 -11.50 -26.12 9.40
CA ALA A 66 -10.09 -26.46 9.62
C ALA A 66 -10.02 -27.67 10.58
N LYS A 67 -9.93 -28.88 10.03
CA LYS A 67 -10.02 -30.13 10.78
C LYS A 67 -9.09 -31.20 10.23
N ASP A 68 -8.51 -32.01 11.12
CA ASP A 68 -7.69 -33.17 10.77
C ASP A 68 -6.53 -32.82 9.79
N SER A 69 -5.87 -31.68 10.03
CA SER A 69 -4.79 -31.11 9.22
C SER A 69 -5.19 -30.72 7.79
N GLU A 70 -6.49 -30.64 7.50
CA GLU A 70 -7.02 -30.28 6.18
C GLU A 70 -8.11 -29.21 6.27
N PHE A 71 -8.24 -28.44 5.19
CA PHE A 71 -9.46 -27.66 4.97
C PHE A 71 -10.54 -28.54 4.34
N LEU A 72 -11.73 -28.44 4.87
CA LEU A 72 -12.93 -29.09 4.33
C LEU A 72 -13.97 -28.03 4.01
N LEU A 73 -14.50 -28.02 2.78
CA LEU A 73 -15.64 -27.21 2.39
C LEU A 73 -16.84 -28.13 2.18
N GLU A 74 -17.90 -27.96 2.96
CA GLU A 74 -19.03 -28.89 3.02
C GLU A 74 -18.57 -30.35 3.23
N GLY A 75 -17.58 -30.57 4.09
CA GLY A 75 -17.05 -31.90 4.39
C GLY A 75 -16.14 -32.51 3.31
N SER A 76 -15.97 -31.86 2.17
CA SER A 76 -15.07 -32.28 1.10
C SER A 76 -13.71 -31.58 1.23
N ARG A 77 -12.62 -32.32 0.94
CA ARG A 77 -11.26 -31.73 0.92
C ARG A 77 -11.21 -30.50 0.04
N PHE A 78 -10.67 -29.44 0.58
CA PHE A 78 -10.54 -28.14 -0.08
C PHE A 78 -9.12 -27.59 0.07
N ARG A 79 -8.63 -26.94 -0.96
CA ARG A 79 -7.35 -26.21 -0.93
C ARG A 79 -7.59 -24.77 -1.31
N ILE A 80 -7.05 -23.87 -0.52
CA ILE A 80 -7.07 -22.44 -0.82
C ILE A 80 -5.85 -22.14 -1.67
N PHE A 81 -6.11 -21.71 -2.92
CA PHE A 81 -5.16 -21.06 -3.80
C PHE A 81 -5.64 -19.63 -4.01
N GLY A 82 -5.14 -18.73 -3.18
CA GLY A 82 -5.62 -17.36 -3.09
C GLY A 82 -4.66 -16.33 -3.66
N GLY A 83 -5.20 -15.14 -3.88
CA GLY A 83 -4.42 -13.95 -4.21
C GLY A 83 -5.09 -12.69 -3.68
N SER A 84 -4.27 -11.77 -3.17
CA SER A 84 -4.73 -10.50 -2.62
C SER A 84 -4.89 -9.46 -3.72
N ILE A 85 -6.07 -8.82 -3.72
CA ILE A 85 -6.39 -7.63 -4.52
C ILE A 85 -7.14 -6.66 -3.61
N HIS A 86 -6.65 -5.42 -3.54
CA HIS A 86 -7.27 -4.36 -2.76
C HIS A 86 -8.21 -3.55 -3.66
N TYR A 87 -9.54 -3.67 -3.49
CA TYR A 87 -10.51 -2.95 -4.32
C TYR A 87 -10.29 -1.43 -4.30
N PHE A 88 -9.85 -0.87 -3.18
CA PHE A 88 -9.59 0.56 -3.00
C PHE A 88 -8.32 1.07 -3.69
N ARG A 89 -7.44 0.16 -4.17
CA ARG A 89 -6.24 0.46 -4.97
C ARG A 89 -6.45 0.27 -6.48
N VAL A 90 -7.69 -0.06 -6.89
CA VAL A 90 -8.04 -0.35 -8.29
C VAL A 90 -9.33 0.38 -8.62
N PRO A 91 -9.39 1.21 -9.67
CA PRO A 91 -10.64 1.81 -10.10
C PRO A 91 -11.71 0.74 -10.39
N ARG A 92 -12.96 1.02 -10.03
CA ARG A 92 -14.09 0.07 -10.11
C ARG A 92 -14.23 -0.59 -11.48
N GLU A 93 -13.97 0.17 -12.55
CA GLU A 93 -14.08 -0.30 -13.94
C GLU A 93 -13.09 -1.42 -14.28
N TYR A 94 -12.03 -1.57 -13.49
CA TYR A 94 -10.99 -2.60 -13.66
C TYR A 94 -11.14 -3.79 -12.71
N TRP A 95 -12.03 -3.75 -11.72
CA TRP A 95 -12.22 -4.85 -10.77
C TRP A 95 -12.48 -6.18 -11.46
N LYS A 96 -13.39 -6.20 -12.42
CA LYS A 96 -13.74 -7.42 -13.18
C LYS A 96 -12.53 -7.99 -13.93
N ASP A 97 -11.72 -7.14 -14.55
CA ASP A 97 -10.51 -7.56 -15.26
C ASP A 97 -9.51 -8.24 -14.32
N ARG A 98 -9.24 -7.62 -13.15
CA ARG A 98 -8.31 -8.17 -12.16
C ARG A 98 -8.78 -9.49 -11.58
N LEU A 99 -10.06 -9.60 -11.25
CA LEU A 99 -10.65 -10.84 -10.73
C LEU A 99 -10.67 -11.97 -11.78
N LEU A 100 -10.97 -11.66 -13.04
CA LEU A 100 -10.90 -12.64 -14.13
C LEU A 100 -9.48 -13.15 -14.34
N LYS A 101 -8.48 -12.27 -14.26
CA LYS A 101 -7.06 -12.64 -14.35
C LYS A 101 -6.61 -13.49 -13.18
N LEU A 102 -7.08 -13.20 -11.96
CA LEU A 102 -6.84 -14.03 -10.78
C LEU A 102 -7.35 -15.46 -11.02
N LYS A 103 -8.60 -15.60 -11.45
CA LYS A 103 -9.18 -16.90 -11.78
C LYS A 103 -8.45 -17.59 -12.94
N ALA A 104 -8.09 -16.84 -13.98
CA ALA A 104 -7.37 -17.37 -15.13
C ALA A 104 -5.95 -17.84 -14.77
N CYS A 105 -5.33 -17.32 -13.74
CA CYS A 105 -4.07 -17.81 -13.21
C CYS A 105 -4.17 -19.22 -12.59
N GLY A 106 -5.37 -19.68 -12.24
CA GLY A 106 -5.62 -20.95 -11.57
C GLY A 106 -5.93 -20.82 -10.08
N LEU A 107 -6.17 -19.60 -9.61
CA LEU A 107 -6.54 -19.33 -8.22
C LEU A 107 -8.06 -19.45 -8.04
N ASN A 108 -8.47 -19.86 -6.84
CA ASN A 108 -9.88 -20.07 -6.49
C ASN A 108 -10.41 -19.10 -5.44
N THR A 109 -9.53 -18.33 -4.81
CA THR A 109 -9.89 -17.47 -3.67
C THR A 109 -9.30 -16.07 -3.84
N LEU A 110 -10.14 -15.07 -3.63
CA LEU A 110 -9.76 -13.67 -3.48
C LEU A 110 -9.52 -13.39 -1.99
N THR A 111 -8.44 -12.73 -1.64
CA THR A 111 -8.28 -12.09 -0.33
C THR A 111 -8.37 -10.58 -0.51
N THR A 112 -9.22 -9.90 0.27
CA THR A 112 -9.36 -8.45 0.22
C THR A 112 -9.46 -7.83 1.61
N TYR A 113 -8.98 -6.60 1.74
CA TYR A 113 -8.84 -5.85 2.98
C TYR A 113 -9.81 -4.67 2.98
N ILE A 114 -10.22 -4.17 4.14
CA ILE A 114 -11.14 -3.03 4.24
C ILE A 114 -10.48 -1.91 5.04
N PRO A 115 -10.09 -0.79 4.40
CA PRO A 115 -9.44 0.34 5.06
C PRO A 115 -10.49 1.22 5.76
N TRP A 116 -10.47 1.25 7.08
CA TRP A 116 -11.43 2.02 7.87
C TRP A 116 -11.40 3.51 7.53
N ASN A 117 -10.21 4.09 7.34
CA ASN A 117 -10.03 5.52 7.06
C ASN A 117 -10.69 6.01 5.77
N LEU A 118 -10.90 5.12 4.77
CA LEU A 118 -11.67 5.46 3.57
C LEU A 118 -13.17 5.34 3.79
N HIS A 119 -13.59 4.37 4.59
CA HIS A 119 -15.00 4.13 4.86
C HIS A 119 -15.60 5.07 5.93
N GLU A 120 -14.76 5.65 6.80
CA GLU A 120 -15.12 6.66 7.79
C GLU A 120 -14.05 7.77 7.82
N PRO A 121 -13.91 8.57 6.75
CA PRO A 121 -12.90 9.62 6.66
C PRO A 121 -13.09 10.74 7.70
N GLU A 122 -14.32 10.96 8.12
CA GLU A 122 -14.69 11.83 9.22
C GLU A 122 -15.57 11.05 10.19
N ARG A 123 -15.41 11.27 11.48
CA ARG A 123 -16.14 10.54 12.52
C ARG A 123 -17.65 10.55 12.29
N GLY A 124 -18.23 9.36 12.17
CA GLY A 124 -19.66 9.14 11.94
C GLY A 124 -20.13 9.36 10.50
N LYS A 125 -19.25 9.72 9.57
CA LYS A 125 -19.58 9.84 8.14
C LYS A 125 -19.03 8.65 7.37
N PHE A 126 -19.94 7.75 7.00
CA PHE A 126 -19.59 6.50 6.34
C PHE A 126 -19.85 6.55 4.83
N ASN A 127 -18.92 5.96 4.05
CA ASN A 127 -19.07 5.77 2.61
C ASN A 127 -18.78 4.32 2.23
N PHE A 128 -19.73 3.68 1.54
CA PHE A 128 -19.64 2.33 0.98
C PHE A 128 -20.13 2.31 -0.47
N SER A 129 -19.85 3.37 -1.24
CA SER A 129 -20.32 3.53 -2.62
C SER A 129 -19.16 3.73 -3.60
N GLY A 130 -19.44 3.62 -4.89
CA GLY A 130 -18.46 3.85 -5.97
C GLY A 130 -17.26 2.92 -5.87
N ASN A 131 -16.06 3.47 -5.78
CA ASN A 131 -14.81 2.71 -5.58
C ASN A 131 -14.70 2.08 -4.20
N LEU A 132 -15.58 2.45 -3.25
CA LEU A 132 -15.63 1.90 -1.89
C LEU A 132 -16.77 0.90 -1.66
N ASP A 133 -17.44 0.47 -2.73
CA ASP A 133 -18.53 -0.52 -2.68
C ASP A 133 -17.96 -1.94 -2.54
N VAL A 134 -17.60 -2.28 -1.31
CA VAL A 134 -17.06 -3.61 -0.97
C VAL A 134 -18.06 -4.73 -1.21
N GLU A 135 -19.35 -4.46 -1.04
CA GLU A 135 -20.43 -5.44 -1.28
C GLU A 135 -20.45 -5.83 -2.76
N ALA A 136 -20.42 -4.84 -3.67
CA ALA A 136 -20.34 -5.10 -5.11
C ALA A 136 -19.04 -5.80 -5.52
N PHE A 137 -17.89 -5.48 -4.91
CA PHE A 137 -16.63 -6.14 -5.20
C PHE A 137 -16.65 -7.62 -4.81
N VAL A 138 -17.14 -7.93 -3.61
CA VAL A 138 -17.30 -9.30 -3.10
C VAL A 138 -18.32 -10.08 -3.95
N GLN A 139 -19.45 -9.45 -4.32
CA GLN A 139 -20.44 -10.08 -5.19
C GLN A 139 -19.87 -10.37 -6.59
N MET A 140 -19.08 -9.45 -7.14
CA MET A 140 -18.41 -9.66 -8.43
C MET A 140 -17.44 -10.85 -8.38
N ALA A 141 -16.74 -11.06 -7.28
CA ALA A 141 -15.91 -12.25 -7.06
C ALA A 141 -16.75 -13.53 -7.10
N ALA A 142 -17.93 -13.52 -6.45
CA ALA A 142 -18.87 -14.64 -6.49
C ALA A 142 -19.37 -14.94 -7.90
N ASP A 143 -19.73 -13.91 -8.67
CA ASP A 143 -20.26 -14.03 -10.04
C ASP A 143 -19.19 -14.61 -11.00
N ILE A 144 -17.92 -14.29 -10.75
CA ILE A 144 -16.77 -14.85 -11.49
C ILE A 144 -16.48 -16.28 -11.04
N GLY A 145 -16.93 -16.68 -9.85
CA GLY A 145 -16.71 -17.99 -9.26
C GLY A 145 -15.40 -18.05 -8.46
N LEU A 146 -15.18 -17.05 -7.61
CA LEU A 146 -14.11 -16.99 -6.62
C LEU A 146 -14.70 -17.04 -5.22
N TRP A 147 -14.04 -17.75 -4.32
CA TRP A 147 -14.27 -17.62 -2.88
C TRP A 147 -13.59 -16.36 -2.35
N VAL A 148 -13.98 -15.94 -1.15
CA VAL A 148 -13.42 -14.73 -0.55
C VAL A 148 -12.96 -15.00 0.88
N ILE A 149 -11.74 -14.56 1.18
CA ILE A 149 -11.25 -14.34 2.54
C ILE A 149 -11.33 -12.84 2.79
N LEU A 150 -12.11 -12.44 3.78
CA LEU A 150 -12.30 -11.04 4.12
C LEU A 150 -11.41 -10.62 5.29
N ARG A 151 -10.74 -9.49 5.16
CA ARG A 151 -9.95 -8.88 6.25
C ARG A 151 -10.57 -7.53 6.64
N PRO A 152 -11.53 -7.51 7.59
CA PRO A 152 -12.29 -6.31 7.94
C PRO A 152 -11.54 -5.31 8.81
N GLY A 153 -10.33 -5.60 9.22
CA GLY A 153 -9.55 -4.80 10.16
C GLY A 153 -9.96 -5.00 11.63
N PRO A 154 -9.96 -3.91 12.44
CA PRO A 154 -9.96 -2.48 12.10
C PRO A 154 -8.65 -1.94 11.53
N TYR A 155 -7.52 -2.56 11.83
CA TYR A 155 -6.20 -2.28 11.28
C TYR A 155 -5.85 -3.32 10.22
N ILE A 156 -5.28 -2.87 9.09
CA ILE A 156 -4.99 -3.73 7.93
C ILE A 156 -3.52 -3.73 7.50
N CYS A 157 -2.65 -2.92 8.08
CA CYS A 157 -1.27 -2.68 7.65
C CYS A 157 -1.20 -2.20 6.19
N SER A 158 -0.84 -3.07 5.28
CA SER A 158 -0.96 -2.94 3.81
C SER A 158 -0.24 -1.74 3.20
N GLU A 159 0.79 -1.19 3.83
CA GLU A 159 1.50 0.02 3.38
C GLU A 159 0.51 1.16 3.04
N TRP A 160 -0.53 1.26 3.87
CA TRP A 160 -1.60 2.24 3.79
C TRP A 160 -1.54 3.21 4.98
N ASP A 161 -1.90 4.47 4.78
CA ASP A 161 -1.81 5.50 5.83
C ASP A 161 -2.37 5.02 7.17
N LEU A 162 -1.57 5.05 8.23
CA LEU A 162 -1.86 4.58 9.59
C LEU A 162 -2.38 3.12 9.65
N GLY A 163 -2.01 2.29 8.67
CA GLY A 163 -2.52 0.91 8.57
C GLY A 163 -4.04 0.82 8.38
N GLY A 164 -4.64 1.82 7.74
CA GLY A 164 -6.07 1.92 7.47
C GLY A 164 -6.89 2.51 8.62
N LEU A 165 -6.28 2.85 9.74
CA LEU A 165 -6.96 3.52 10.85
C LEU A 165 -7.22 5.01 10.51
N PRO A 166 -8.37 5.59 10.88
CA PRO A 166 -8.61 7.01 10.66
C PRO A 166 -7.73 7.92 11.51
N SER A 167 -7.17 8.97 10.90
CA SER A 167 -6.29 9.92 11.58
C SER A 167 -6.98 10.72 12.69
N TRP A 168 -8.31 10.91 12.62
CA TRP A 168 -9.08 11.59 13.67
C TRP A 168 -9.04 10.86 15.02
N LEU A 169 -8.68 9.58 15.06
CA LEU A 169 -8.39 8.87 16.32
C LEU A 169 -7.27 9.54 17.10
N LEU A 170 -6.26 10.09 16.42
CA LEU A 170 -5.09 10.73 17.03
C LEU A 170 -5.38 12.11 17.64
N GLN A 171 -6.62 12.63 17.52
CA GLN A 171 -7.02 13.86 18.24
C GLN A 171 -6.97 13.67 19.76
N ASP A 172 -7.37 12.50 20.22
CA ASP A 172 -7.25 12.14 21.63
C ASP A 172 -5.77 11.92 21.96
N SER A 173 -5.23 12.77 22.86
CA SER A 173 -3.83 12.70 23.28
C SER A 173 -3.50 11.42 24.07
N SER A 174 -4.51 10.78 24.63
CA SER A 174 -4.42 9.54 25.42
C SER A 174 -4.75 8.30 24.58
N MET A 175 -4.95 8.44 23.26
CA MET A 175 -5.31 7.33 22.38
C MET A 175 -4.24 6.25 22.41
N GLU A 176 -4.66 5.04 22.72
CA GLU A 176 -3.88 3.82 22.60
C GLU A 176 -4.49 2.96 21.49
N LEU A 177 -3.96 3.13 20.27
CA LEU A 177 -4.42 2.37 19.09
C LEU A 177 -4.15 0.87 19.28
N ARG A 178 -5.04 0.04 18.71
CA ARG A 178 -4.94 -1.42 18.75
C ARG A 178 -4.84 -1.98 20.17
N THR A 179 -5.62 -1.42 21.09
CA THR A 179 -5.75 -1.87 22.47
C THR A 179 -7.22 -1.82 22.92
N THR A 180 -7.49 -2.28 24.14
CA THR A 180 -8.81 -2.13 24.78
C THR A 180 -9.03 -0.76 25.41
N TYR A 181 -8.21 0.24 25.06
CA TYR A 181 -8.47 1.63 25.44
C TYR A 181 -9.90 2.03 25.07
N VAL A 182 -10.65 2.58 26.04
CA VAL A 182 -12.08 2.83 25.91
C VAL A 182 -12.44 3.71 24.71
N GLY A 183 -11.59 4.72 24.40
CA GLY A 183 -11.77 5.58 23.23
C GLY A 183 -11.66 4.81 21.92
N PHE A 184 -10.69 3.89 21.83
CA PHE A 184 -10.44 3.09 20.64
C PHE A 184 -11.54 2.04 20.43
N ILE A 185 -11.88 1.23 21.44
CA ILE A 185 -12.90 0.19 21.29
C ILE A 185 -14.28 0.76 20.99
N LYS A 186 -14.65 1.93 21.55
CA LYS A 186 -15.91 2.61 21.19
C LYS A 186 -15.94 3.00 19.70
N ALA A 187 -14.83 3.50 19.16
CA ALA A 187 -14.74 3.86 17.76
C ALA A 187 -14.80 2.60 16.87
N VAL A 188 -14.08 1.53 17.22
CA VAL A 188 -14.15 0.22 16.52
C VAL A 188 -15.57 -0.34 16.53
N ASP A 189 -16.27 -0.28 17.66
CA ASP A 189 -17.65 -0.75 17.77
C ASP A 189 -18.60 0.01 16.82
N LEU A 190 -18.45 1.33 16.70
CA LEU A 190 -19.25 2.15 15.77
C LEU A 190 -18.94 1.76 14.31
N TYR A 191 -17.67 1.63 13.96
CA TYR A 191 -17.26 1.20 12.63
C TYR A 191 -17.78 -0.20 12.29
N PHE A 192 -17.58 -1.18 13.16
CA PHE A 192 -18.06 -2.54 12.95
C PHE A 192 -19.58 -2.65 12.91
N ASN A 193 -20.31 -1.77 13.60
CA ASN A 193 -21.79 -1.70 13.51
C ASN A 193 -22.25 -1.26 12.11
N GLN A 194 -21.42 -0.55 11.35
CA GLN A 194 -21.71 -0.16 9.98
C GLN A 194 -21.21 -1.19 8.95
N LEU A 195 -20.00 -1.71 9.14
CA LEU A 195 -19.37 -2.62 8.19
C LEU A 195 -19.95 -4.04 8.27
N ILE A 196 -19.97 -4.65 9.46
CA ILE A 196 -20.21 -6.09 9.57
C ILE A 196 -21.61 -6.50 9.10
N PRO A 197 -22.72 -5.75 9.39
CA PRO A 197 -24.04 -6.10 8.85
C PRO A 197 -24.11 -6.11 7.31
N ARG A 198 -23.22 -5.36 6.61
CA ARG A 198 -23.15 -5.35 5.14
C ARG A 198 -22.53 -6.62 4.58
N VAL A 199 -21.54 -7.18 5.28
CA VAL A 199 -20.80 -8.36 4.81
C VAL A 199 -21.42 -9.68 5.31
N VAL A 200 -22.21 -9.65 6.37
CA VAL A 200 -22.91 -10.83 6.90
C VAL A 200 -23.76 -11.56 5.84
N PRO A 201 -24.56 -10.89 4.99
CA PRO A 201 -25.32 -11.55 3.92
C PRO A 201 -24.44 -12.20 2.84
N LEU A 202 -23.17 -11.83 2.77
CA LEU A 202 -22.20 -12.33 1.78
C LEU A 202 -21.39 -13.53 2.31
N GLN A 203 -21.66 -13.99 3.51
CA GLN A 203 -21.04 -15.19 4.07
C GLN A 203 -21.48 -16.45 3.32
N TYR A 204 -20.64 -17.47 3.32
CA TYR A 204 -20.87 -18.74 2.65
C TYR A 204 -22.20 -19.38 3.07
N THR A 205 -22.44 -19.48 4.37
CA THR A 205 -23.68 -20.05 4.95
C THR A 205 -24.93 -19.24 4.63
N GLN A 206 -24.77 -17.97 4.21
CA GLN A 206 -25.85 -17.11 3.74
C GLN A 206 -26.00 -17.12 2.20
N GLY A 207 -25.20 -17.94 1.51
CA GLY A 207 -25.22 -18.04 0.05
C GLY A 207 -24.17 -17.20 -0.68
N GLY A 208 -23.37 -16.40 0.05
CA GLY A 208 -22.28 -15.55 -0.49
C GLY A 208 -20.98 -16.30 -0.70
N PRO A 209 -19.91 -15.61 -1.10
CA PRO A 209 -18.61 -16.20 -1.37
C PRO A 209 -17.62 -16.18 -0.18
N ILE A 210 -17.94 -15.48 0.93
CA ILE A 210 -17.01 -15.33 2.05
C ILE A 210 -16.93 -16.65 2.82
N ILE A 211 -15.79 -17.32 2.77
CA ILE A 211 -15.53 -18.61 3.43
C ILE A 211 -14.72 -18.49 4.71
N ALA A 212 -14.03 -17.37 4.91
CA ALA A 212 -13.28 -17.10 6.12
C ALA A 212 -13.14 -15.58 6.37
N VAL A 213 -12.94 -15.21 7.63
CA VAL A 213 -12.75 -13.83 8.06
C VAL A 213 -11.51 -13.75 8.95
N GLN A 214 -10.60 -12.82 8.66
CA GLN A 214 -9.43 -12.60 9.48
C GLN A 214 -9.75 -11.68 10.67
N VAL A 215 -9.20 -12.02 11.82
CA VAL A 215 -9.27 -11.25 13.06
C VAL A 215 -8.05 -10.35 13.11
N GLU A 216 -8.23 -9.04 12.90
CA GLU A 216 -7.16 -8.04 12.90
C GLU A 216 -6.07 -8.30 11.84
N ASN A 217 -4.85 -7.80 12.00
CA ASN A 217 -3.71 -8.06 11.11
C ASN A 217 -2.37 -7.94 11.85
N GLU A 218 -1.59 -9.03 11.83
CA GLU A 218 -0.22 -9.08 12.38
C GLU A 218 -0.10 -8.46 13.78
N TYR A 219 -1.11 -8.72 14.62
CA TYR A 219 -1.15 -8.13 15.97
C TYR A 219 0.06 -8.53 16.81
N GLY A 220 0.59 -9.72 16.62
CA GLY A 220 1.73 -10.20 17.37
C GLY A 220 3.01 -9.37 17.23
N SER A 221 3.15 -8.63 16.14
CA SER A 221 4.23 -7.66 15.96
C SER A 221 4.02 -6.35 16.73
N TYR A 222 2.83 -6.14 17.29
CA TYR A 222 2.46 -4.97 18.08
C TYR A 222 2.29 -5.31 19.57
N ASP A 223 1.51 -6.33 19.89
CA ASP A 223 1.31 -7.05 21.16
C ASP A 223 1.37 -6.19 22.45
N LYS A 224 0.61 -5.08 22.47
CA LYS A 224 0.57 -4.17 23.62
C LYS A 224 -0.53 -4.49 24.64
N ASP A 225 -1.55 -5.24 24.25
CA ASP A 225 -2.71 -5.53 25.09
C ASP A 225 -3.26 -6.94 24.83
N PRO A 226 -3.07 -7.89 25.75
CA PRO A 226 -3.51 -9.28 25.58
C PRO A 226 -5.03 -9.44 25.49
N ASN A 227 -5.82 -8.44 25.89
CA ASN A 227 -7.28 -8.49 25.82
C ASN A 227 -7.83 -8.01 24.48
N TYR A 228 -7.01 -7.37 23.66
CA TYR A 228 -7.48 -6.74 22.43
C TYR A 228 -7.90 -7.75 21.36
N MET A 229 -7.09 -8.74 21.06
CA MET A 229 -7.42 -9.78 20.06
C MET A 229 -8.67 -10.60 20.45
N PRO A 230 -8.85 -11.05 21.71
CA PRO A 230 -10.10 -11.62 22.18
C PRO A 230 -11.32 -10.69 22.01
N TYR A 231 -11.13 -9.38 22.25
CA TYR A 231 -12.20 -8.40 22.02
C TYR A 231 -12.58 -8.33 20.54
N ILE A 232 -11.64 -8.23 19.60
CA ILE A 232 -11.91 -8.17 18.15
C ILE A 232 -12.64 -9.45 17.69
N LYS A 233 -12.16 -10.64 18.11
CA LYS A 233 -12.87 -11.91 17.86
C LYS A 233 -14.32 -11.83 18.28
N MET A 234 -14.57 -11.42 19.53
CA MET A 234 -15.94 -11.34 20.06
C MET A 234 -16.77 -10.24 19.37
N ALA A 235 -16.14 -9.14 18.95
CA ALA A 235 -16.80 -8.07 18.22
C ALA A 235 -17.35 -8.54 16.85
N LEU A 236 -16.60 -9.38 16.15
CA LEU A 236 -17.01 -10.01 14.89
C LEU A 236 -18.15 -11.03 15.12
N LEU A 237 -17.95 -11.96 16.05
CA LEU A 237 -18.95 -13.02 16.35
C LEU A 237 -20.30 -12.43 16.80
N LYS A 238 -20.29 -11.43 17.70
CA LYS A 238 -21.52 -10.77 18.19
C LYS A 238 -22.30 -10.06 17.08
N ARG A 239 -21.65 -9.68 15.99
CA ARG A 239 -22.28 -9.02 14.84
C ARG A 239 -22.69 -9.96 13.72
N GLY A 240 -22.54 -11.28 13.94
CA GLY A 240 -23.08 -12.30 13.04
C GLY A 240 -22.06 -12.89 12.07
N ILE A 241 -20.76 -12.73 12.29
CA ILE A 241 -19.75 -13.51 11.57
C ILE A 241 -19.80 -14.94 12.13
N VAL A 242 -20.02 -15.92 11.24
CA VAL A 242 -20.13 -17.35 11.57
C VAL A 242 -19.14 -18.22 10.80
N GLU A 243 -18.49 -17.67 9.77
CA GLU A 243 -17.49 -18.39 8.99
C GLU A 243 -16.17 -18.56 9.76
N LEU A 244 -15.29 -19.40 9.24
CA LEU A 244 -13.98 -19.69 9.85
C LEU A 244 -13.22 -18.38 10.16
N LEU A 245 -12.84 -18.21 11.43
CA LEU A 245 -11.95 -17.13 11.83
C LEU A 245 -10.50 -17.56 11.74
N MET A 246 -9.62 -16.67 11.28
CA MET A 246 -8.18 -16.89 11.22
C MET A 246 -7.39 -15.64 11.66
N THR A 247 -6.19 -15.83 12.22
CA THR A 247 -5.18 -14.79 12.42
C THR A 247 -4.11 -14.89 11.34
N SER A 248 -3.29 -13.87 11.18
CA SER A 248 -2.24 -13.81 10.18
C SER A 248 -1.06 -13.06 10.78
N ASP A 249 0.04 -13.76 11.03
CA ASP A 249 1.22 -13.20 11.67
C ASP A 249 2.49 -13.70 10.98
N ASN A 250 3.59 -12.96 11.06
CA ASN A 250 4.91 -13.48 10.76
C ASN A 250 5.39 -14.40 11.89
N LYS A 251 6.52 -15.09 11.70
CA LYS A 251 7.05 -16.06 12.66
C LYS A 251 7.20 -15.48 14.07
N ASP A 252 7.74 -14.27 14.17
CA ASP A 252 8.05 -13.67 15.47
C ASP A 252 6.78 -13.16 16.18
N GLY A 253 5.74 -12.82 15.41
CA GLY A 253 4.45 -12.37 15.91
C GLY A 253 3.48 -13.48 16.31
N LEU A 254 3.71 -14.74 15.92
CA LEU A 254 2.73 -15.82 16.14
C LEU A 254 2.25 -15.94 17.60
N SER A 255 3.16 -15.78 18.57
CA SER A 255 2.80 -15.91 19.99
C SER A 255 1.87 -14.79 20.49
N GLY A 256 2.10 -13.54 20.05
CA GLY A 256 1.29 -12.40 20.45
C GLY A 256 0.00 -12.25 19.64
N GLY A 257 -0.03 -12.78 18.41
CA GLY A 257 -1.22 -12.74 17.53
C GLY A 257 -2.19 -13.90 17.71
N TYR A 258 -1.78 -14.98 18.36
CA TYR A 258 -2.61 -16.17 18.55
C TYR A 258 -3.85 -15.88 19.40
N VAL A 259 -4.98 -16.45 18.98
CA VAL A 259 -6.24 -16.37 19.72
C VAL A 259 -6.87 -17.76 19.82
N GLU A 260 -7.20 -18.20 21.03
CA GLU A 260 -7.82 -19.50 21.26
C GLU A 260 -9.12 -19.65 20.43
N GLY A 261 -9.23 -20.80 19.73
CA GLY A 261 -10.37 -21.10 18.87
C GLY A 261 -10.43 -20.32 17.56
N VAL A 262 -9.33 -19.66 17.16
CA VAL A 262 -9.13 -19.06 15.85
C VAL A 262 -7.97 -19.80 15.16
N LEU A 263 -8.08 -20.07 13.86
CA LEU A 263 -7.02 -20.71 13.11
C LEU A 263 -5.81 -19.76 12.98
N ALA A 264 -4.66 -20.14 13.52
CA ALA A 264 -3.42 -19.40 13.30
C ALA A 264 -2.88 -19.68 11.89
N THR A 265 -2.46 -18.64 11.19
CA THR A 265 -1.83 -18.72 9.87
C THR A 265 -0.55 -17.90 9.81
N ILE A 266 0.28 -18.11 8.79
CA ILE A 266 1.63 -17.54 8.73
C ILE A 266 1.84 -16.64 7.51
N ASN A 267 2.60 -15.56 7.71
CA ASN A 267 3.11 -14.68 6.66
C ASN A 267 4.60 -14.93 6.45
N LEU A 268 5.06 -15.02 5.20
CA LEU A 268 6.47 -15.27 4.89
C LEU A 268 6.88 -14.85 3.48
N LYS A 269 8.18 -14.58 3.33
CA LYS A 269 8.83 -14.36 2.04
C LYS A 269 9.54 -15.62 1.55
N ASN A 270 10.24 -16.30 2.46
CA ASN A 270 11.01 -17.51 2.14
C ASN A 270 10.44 -18.70 2.91
N VAL A 271 10.36 -19.83 2.22
CA VAL A 271 9.81 -21.05 2.80
C VAL A 271 10.87 -21.74 3.65
N ASP A 272 10.53 -22.02 4.90
CA ASP A 272 11.32 -22.83 5.81
C ASP A 272 10.38 -23.81 6.55
N SER A 273 10.72 -25.10 6.50
CA SER A 273 9.98 -26.14 7.21
C SER A 273 9.91 -25.92 8.73
N ILE A 274 10.91 -25.24 9.30
CA ILE A 274 10.95 -24.89 10.73
C ILE A 274 9.78 -23.97 11.08
N ILE A 275 9.43 -23.04 10.19
CA ILE A 275 8.31 -22.10 10.40
C ILE A 275 6.98 -22.86 10.47
N PHE A 276 6.77 -23.86 9.61
CA PHE A 276 5.54 -24.64 9.63
C PHE A 276 5.45 -25.53 10.87
N ASN A 277 6.55 -26.12 11.32
CA ASN A 277 6.60 -26.87 12.58
C ASN A 277 6.30 -25.94 13.78
N TYR A 278 6.83 -24.72 13.76
CA TYR A 278 6.54 -23.71 14.78
C TYR A 278 5.07 -23.32 14.80
N LEU A 279 4.46 -23.07 13.64
CA LEU A 279 3.02 -22.80 13.53
C LEU A 279 2.19 -23.97 14.11
N GLN A 280 2.55 -25.23 13.80
CA GLN A 280 1.86 -26.40 14.33
C GLN A 280 1.96 -26.55 15.86
N SER A 281 2.99 -25.98 16.49
CA SER A 281 3.12 -26.00 17.95
C SER A 281 2.07 -25.15 18.69
N PHE A 282 1.39 -24.23 17.99
CA PHE A 282 0.27 -23.44 18.54
C PHE A 282 -1.09 -24.13 18.35
N GLN A 283 -1.20 -25.10 17.42
CA GLN A 283 -2.49 -25.66 17.02
C GLN A 283 -2.34 -27.08 16.49
N ASP A 284 -2.62 -28.07 17.31
CA ASP A 284 -2.55 -29.47 16.91
C ASP A 284 -3.59 -29.82 15.85
N ASN A 285 -3.18 -30.62 14.85
CA ASN A 285 -4.07 -31.16 13.81
C ASN A 285 -4.88 -30.10 13.04
N LYS A 286 -4.27 -28.91 12.80
CA LYS A 286 -4.87 -27.87 11.95
C LYS A 286 -4.17 -27.80 10.60
N PRO A 287 -4.91 -27.41 9.54
CA PRO A 287 -4.29 -27.19 8.23
C PRO A 287 -3.31 -26.02 8.29
N THR A 288 -2.20 -26.18 7.58
CA THR A 288 -1.23 -25.09 7.38
C THR A 288 -1.71 -24.16 6.27
N MET A 289 -1.68 -22.86 6.54
CA MET A 289 -1.96 -21.83 5.54
C MET A 289 -0.95 -20.70 5.61
N VAL A 290 -0.42 -20.33 4.46
CA VAL A 290 0.33 -19.11 4.24
C VAL A 290 -0.65 -18.04 3.76
N THR A 291 -1.03 -17.12 4.64
CA THR A 291 -2.03 -16.08 4.36
C THR A 291 -1.45 -14.88 3.64
N GLU A 292 -0.14 -14.68 3.78
CA GLU A 292 0.61 -13.75 2.94
C GLU A 292 1.94 -14.42 2.54
N PHE A 293 2.00 -14.89 1.30
CA PHE A 293 3.27 -15.17 0.65
C PHE A 293 3.66 -13.94 -0.16
N TRP A 294 4.71 -13.26 0.25
CA TRP A 294 5.14 -12.00 -0.36
C TRP A 294 5.83 -12.24 -1.69
N THR A 295 5.11 -11.92 -2.79
CA THR A 295 5.54 -12.15 -4.18
C THR A 295 6.54 -11.13 -4.70
N GLY A 296 6.67 -10.02 -4.02
CA GLY A 296 7.56 -8.90 -4.27
C GLY A 296 7.76 -8.09 -2.99
N TRP A 297 7.88 -6.77 -3.10
CA TRP A 297 7.92 -5.84 -1.97
C TRP A 297 7.50 -4.43 -2.42
N PHE A 298 7.11 -3.60 -1.47
CA PHE A 298 6.78 -2.20 -1.71
C PHE A 298 8.06 -1.33 -1.80
N ASP A 299 7.93 -0.18 -2.45
CA ASP A 299 9.00 0.79 -2.60
C ASP A 299 8.80 2.00 -1.69
N THR A 300 9.91 2.61 -1.28
CA THR A 300 9.94 3.84 -0.49
C THR A 300 10.63 4.96 -1.26
N TRP A 301 10.28 6.21 -0.96
CA TRP A 301 10.92 7.39 -1.54
C TRP A 301 12.42 7.39 -1.26
N GLY A 302 13.23 7.52 -2.33
CA GLY A 302 14.69 7.47 -2.24
C GLY A 302 15.28 6.07 -2.05
N GLY A 303 14.44 5.04 -1.88
CA GLY A 303 14.84 3.64 -1.81
C GLY A 303 15.04 2.98 -3.19
N PRO A 304 15.57 1.76 -3.22
CA PRO A 304 15.66 0.97 -4.44
C PRO A 304 14.29 0.45 -4.87
N HIS A 305 14.09 0.26 -6.18
CA HIS A 305 12.95 -0.51 -6.67
C HIS A 305 13.17 -2.00 -6.41
N HIS A 306 12.20 -2.64 -5.76
CA HIS A 306 12.26 -4.05 -5.40
C HIS A 306 11.79 -4.93 -6.57
N ILE A 307 12.61 -5.92 -6.90
CA ILE A 307 12.32 -6.94 -7.91
C ILE A 307 12.66 -8.31 -7.34
N VAL A 308 11.72 -9.26 -7.45
CA VAL A 308 11.91 -10.66 -7.09
C VAL A 308 11.83 -11.51 -8.35
N ASP A 309 12.82 -12.37 -8.57
CA ASP A 309 12.83 -13.22 -9.76
C ASP A 309 11.61 -14.18 -9.79
N ALA A 310 11.07 -14.39 -10.99
CA ALA A 310 9.91 -15.25 -11.16
C ALA A 310 10.18 -16.72 -10.81
N ASP A 311 11.43 -17.19 -10.97
CA ASP A 311 11.82 -18.55 -10.59
C ASP A 311 11.91 -18.71 -9.07
N ASP A 312 12.38 -17.68 -8.34
CA ASP A 312 12.41 -17.70 -6.88
C ASP A 312 10.99 -17.75 -6.29
N VAL A 313 10.05 -17.00 -6.87
CA VAL A 313 8.63 -17.08 -6.52
C VAL A 313 8.10 -18.49 -6.77
N MET A 314 8.43 -19.11 -7.90
CA MET A 314 7.98 -20.46 -8.24
C MET A 314 8.56 -21.53 -7.33
N VAL A 315 9.84 -21.44 -6.96
CA VAL A 315 10.48 -22.35 -6.00
C VAL A 315 9.73 -22.31 -4.66
N SER A 316 9.42 -21.13 -4.18
CA SER A 316 8.70 -20.95 -2.90
C SER A 316 7.26 -21.47 -2.99
N VAL A 317 6.50 -21.08 -4.01
CA VAL A 317 5.10 -21.51 -4.21
C VAL A 317 5.01 -23.03 -4.34
N SER A 318 5.87 -23.64 -5.15
CA SER A 318 5.88 -25.10 -5.32
C SER A 318 6.21 -25.81 -4.00
N SER A 319 7.16 -25.30 -3.22
CA SER A 319 7.53 -25.85 -1.92
C SER A 319 6.37 -25.78 -0.91
N ILE A 320 5.67 -24.63 -0.81
CA ILE A 320 4.48 -24.48 0.05
C ILE A 320 3.42 -25.53 -0.29
N ILE A 321 3.13 -25.68 -1.58
CA ILE A 321 2.09 -26.59 -2.05
C ILE A 321 2.50 -28.06 -1.84
N GLN A 322 3.76 -28.41 -2.07
CA GLN A 322 4.28 -29.77 -1.84
C GLN A 322 4.27 -30.16 -0.37
N MET A 323 4.49 -29.21 0.56
CA MET A 323 4.35 -29.43 2.00
C MET A 323 2.90 -29.58 2.46
N GLY A 324 1.93 -29.54 1.56
CA GLY A 324 0.53 -29.69 1.90
C GLY A 324 -0.18 -28.38 2.34
N ALA A 325 0.48 -27.24 2.37
CA ALA A 325 -0.10 -25.98 2.83
C ALA A 325 -1.00 -25.31 1.78
N SER A 326 -2.04 -24.63 2.22
CA SER A 326 -2.80 -23.66 1.44
C SER A 326 -2.02 -22.34 1.32
N LEU A 327 -2.30 -21.55 0.28
CA LEU A 327 -1.50 -20.39 -0.09
C LEU A 327 -2.37 -19.22 -0.51
N ASN A 328 -1.97 -18.01 -0.11
CA ASN A 328 -2.46 -16.75 -0.66
C ASN A 328 -1.29 -15.87 -1.09
N LEU A 329 -1.29 -15.46 -2.36
CA LEU A 329 -0.25 -14.60 -2.94
C LEU A 329 -0.50 -13.14 -2.52
N TYR A 330 0.42 -12.55 -1.81
CA TYR A 330 0.42 -11.14 -1.46
C TYR A 330 1.59 -10.44 -2.17
N MET A 331 1.39 -9.69 -3.24
CA MET A 331 0.14 -9.32 -3.90
C MET A 331 -0.03 -10.11 -5.19
N PHE A 332 -1.27 -10.46 -5.53
CA PHE A 332 -1.60 -10.86 -6.89
C PHE A 332 -1.64 -9.63 -7.80
N HIS A 333 -2.24 -8.55 -7.32
CA HIS A 333 -2.24 -7.24 -7.96
C HIS A 333 -2.15 -6.15 -6.87
N GLY A 334 -1.13 -5.34 -6.94
CA GLY A 334 -0.92 -4.27 -5.96
C GLY A 334 -1.84 -3.09 -6.20
N GLY A 335 -1.71 -2.41 -7.33
CA GLY A 335 -2.48 -1.22 -7.67
C GLY A 335 -1.81 0.08 -7.25
N THR A 336 -2.60 1.09 -6.90
CA THR A 336 -2.15 2.47 -6.66
C THR A 336 -2.62 2.98 -5.30
N ASN A 337 -1.76 3.63 -4.55
CA ASN A 337 -2.11 4.39 -3.35
C ASN A 337 -2.72 5.74 -3.77
N PHE A 338 -4.00 5.75 -4.12
CA PHE A 338 -4.68 6.96 -4.56
C PHE A 338 -4.74 8.03 -3.47
N GLY A 339 -4.66 9.28 -3.88
CA GLY A 339 -4.63 10.41 -2.97
C GLY A 339 -3.31 10.47 -2.17
N PHE A 340 -3.40 10.75 -0.88
CA PHE A 340 -2.28 10.79 0.07
C PHE A 340 -2.36 9.61 1.03
N MET A 341 -2.70 8.42 0.51
CA MET A 341 -3.02 7.25 1.35
C MET A 341 -1.89 6.22 1.43
N ASN A 342 -0.74 6.52 0.81
CA ASN A 342 0.46 5.72 1.07
C ASN A 342 0.82 5.74 2.56
N GLY A 343 1.29 4.61 3.05
CA GLY A 343 1.84 4.49 4.39
C GLY A 343 3.28 4.96 4.48
N ALA A 344 3.93 4.59 5.53
CA ALA A 344 5.36 4.81 5.77
C ALA A 344 5.94 3.71 6.66
N GLN A 345 7.24 3.55 6.62
CA GLN A 345 8.00 2.63 7.46
C GLN A 345 8.83 3.41 8.50
N HIS A 346 9.07 2.79 9.65
CA HIS A 346 9.96 3.31 10.68
C HIS A 346 10.64 2.16 11.42
N PHE A 347 11.60 1.52 10.74
CA PHE A 347 12.42 0.48 11.38
C PHE A 347 13.62 1.11 12.11
N THR A 348 14.43 1.89 11.41
CA THR A 348 15.50 2.72 11.96
C THR A 348 15.15 4.19 11.81
N ASP A 349 14.81 4.60 10.59
CA ASP A 349 14.45 5.94 10.20
C ASP A 349 13.08 5.95 9.51
N TYR A 350 12.43 7.10 9.46
CA TYR A 350 11.18 7.28 8.75
C TYR A 350 11.42 7.24 7.23
N GLN A 351 10.64 6.42 6.54
CA GLN A 351 10.64 6.29 5.09
C GLN A 351 9.20 6.24 4.58
N ALA A 352 8.82 7.22 3.78
CA ALA A 352 7.51 7.27 3.15
C ALA A 352 7.43 6.24 2.00
N ASP A 353 6.31 5.51 1.91
CA ASP A 353 6.04 4.62 0.80
C ASP A 353 5.66 5.45 -0.45
N VAL A 354 5.92 4.92 -1.65
CA VAL A 354 5.58 5.62 -2.89
C VAL A 354 4.10 5.45 -3.25
N THR A 355 3.60 6.31 -4.15
CA THR A 355 2.22 6.24 -4.66
C THR A 355 1.93 4.93 -5.41
N SER A 356 2.86 4.45 -6.23
CA SER A 356 2.73 3.15 -6.88
C SER A 356 2.81 2.03 -5.86
N TYR A 357 1.78 1.18 -5.84
CA TYR A 357 1.82 -0.07 -5.10
C TYR A 357 1.97 -1.24 -6.07
N ASP A 358 2.89 -1.10 -7.02
CA ASP A 358 3.20 -2.17 -8.00
C ASP A 358 3.59 -3.47 -7.30
N TYR A 359 4.34 -3.37 -6.19
CA TYR A 359 4.75 -4.48 -5.33
C TYR A 359 5.58 -5.55 -6.04
N ASP A 360 5.96 -5.31 -7.30
CA ASP A 360 6.48 -6.36 -8.19
C ASP A 360 5.59 -7.61 -8.17
N ALA A 361 4.28 -7.38 -8.20
CA ALA A 361 3.23 -8.37 -8.03
C ALA A 361 3.10 -9.32 -9.24
N ILE A 362 2.10 -10.21 -9.20
CA ILE A 362 1.81 -11.17 -10.29
C ILE A 362 1.23 -10.46 -11.53
N LEU A 363 0.51 -9.36 -11.34
CA LEU A 363 0.14 -8.41 -12.40
C LEU A 363 0.87 -7.09 -12.16
N THR A 364 1.20 -6.37 -13.24
CA THR A 364 1.70 -5.00 -13.12
C THR A 364 0.65 -4.06 -12.51
N GLU A 365 1.02 -2.86 -12.08
CA GLU A 365 0.09 -1.84 -11.58
C GLU A 365 -1.03 -1.54 -12.61
N ALA A 366 -0.71 -1.50 -13.90
CA ALA A 366 -1.69 -1.38 -14.99
C ALA A 366 -2.54 -2.65 -15.21
N GLY A 367 -2.23 -3.74 -14.54
CA GLY A 367 -2.91 -5.03 -14.66
C GLY A 367 -2.46 -5.90 -15.80
N ASP A 368 -1.33 -5.63 -16.43
CA ASP A 368 -0.75 -6.47 -17.47
C ASP A 368 -0.13 -7.74 -16.87
N TYR A 369 0.00 -8.78 -17.69
CA TYR A 369 0.61 -10.03 -17.28
C TYR A 369 2.12 -9.91 -17.12
N THR A 370 2.66 -10.48 -16.04
CA THR A 370 4.11 -10.58 -15.80
C THR A 370 4.63 -11.99 -16.11
N PRO A 371 5.95 -12.19 -16.18
CA PRO A 371 6.53 -13.54 -16.23
C PRO A 371 6.08 -14.43 -15.06
N LYS A 372 5.92 -13.87 -13.85
CA LYS A 372 5.40 -14.59 -12.66
C LYS A 372 4.02 -15.17 -12.93
N PHE A 373 3.12 -14.40 -13.58
CA PHE A 373 1.78 -14.86 -13.92
C PHE A 373 1.80 -16.11 -14.80
N PHE A 374 2.59 -16.11 -15.87
CA PHE A 374 2.62 -17.24 -16.80
C PHE A 374 3.20 -18.49 -16.15
N LYS A 375 4.28 -18.37 -15.37
CA LYS A 375 4.87 -19.50 -14.65
C LYS A 375 3.91 -20.08 -13.60
N LEU A 376 3.23 -19.24 -12.83
CA LEU A 376 2.21 -19.69 -11.87
C LEU A 376 1.05 -20.38 -12.57
N ARG A 377 0.53 -19.80 -13.66
CA ARG A 377 -0.55 -20.41 -14.42
C ARG A 377 -0.15 -21.78 -14.98
N GLU A 378 1.04 -21.91 -15.52
CA GLU A 378 1.57 -23.20 -15.99
C GLU A 378 1.60 -24.21 -14.85
N TYR A 379 2.17 -23.82 -13.70
CA TYR A 379 2.24 -24.70 -12.54
C TYR A 379 0.85 -25.11 -12.01
N PHE A 380 -0.06 -24.17 -11.82
CA PHE A 380 -1.43 -24.48 -11.38
C PHE A 380 -2.17 -25.38 -12.38
N SER A 381 -1.91 -25.25 -13.69
CA SER A 381 -2.49 -26.14 -14.70
C SER A 381 -2.09 -27.61 -14.52
N THR A 382 -0.95 -27.89 -13.87
CA THR A 382 -0.52 -29.26 -13.56
C THR A 382 -1.22 -29.84 -12.33
N LEU A 383 -1.77 -28.99 -11.46
CA LEU A 383 -2.43 -29.39 -10.21
C LEU A 383 -3.93 -29.58 -10.35
N ILE A 384 -4.54 -29.02 -11.41
CA ILE A 384 -5.98 -28.94 -11.61
C ILE A 384 -6.36 -29.86 -12.76
N ASP A 385 -7.36 -30.73 -12.56
CA ASP A 385 -7.78 -31.71 -13.58
C ASP A 385 -8.50 -31.08 -14.77
N ASN A 386 -9.10 -29.92 -14.61
CA ASN A 386 -9.82 -29.22 -15.66
C ASN A 386 -8.94 -28.14 -16.33
N PRO A 387 -9.16 -27.85 -17.63
CA PRO A 387 -8.47 -26.74 -18.28
C PRO A 387 -8.71 -25.41 -17.55
N LEU A 388 -7.65 -24.63 -17.34
CA LEU A 388 -7.79 -23.29 -16.77
C LEU A 388 -8.62 -22.39 -17.71
N PRO A 389 -9.34 -21.40 -17.15
CA PRO A 389 -10.11 -20.44 -17.95
C PRO A 389 -9.24 -19.72 -18.98
N GLN A 390 -9.86 -19.31 -20.09
CA GLN A 390 -9.17 -18.53 -21.12
C GLN A 390 -8.64 -17.23 -20.54
N LEU A 391 -7.45 -16.81 -21.01
CA LEU A 391 -6.85 -15.54 -20.59
C LEU A 391 -7.70 -14.36 -21.06
N PRO A 392 -8.08 -13.44 -20.15
CA PRO A 392 -8.62 -12.14 -20.55
C PRO A 392 -7.68 -11.41 -21.51
N ALA A 393 -8.22 -10.80 -22.55
CA ALA A 393 -7.44 -9.99 -23.46
C ALA A 393 -6.83 -8.77 -22.72
N LEU A 394 -5.62 -8.40 -23.11
CA LEU A 394 -5.04 -7.14 -22.63
C LEU A 394 -5.85 -5.97 -23.18
N LYS A 395 -6.10 -4.97 -22.33
CA LYS A 395 -6.74 -3.73 -22.77
C LYS A 395 -5.79 -2.96 -23.68
N PRO A 396 -6.28 -2.42 -24.81
CA PRO A 396 -5.47 -1.57 -25.68
C PRO A 396 -5.08 -0.29 -24.94
N LYS A 397 -3.88 0.21 -25.23
CA LYS A 397 -3.34 1.47 -24.68
C LYS A 397 -3.13 2.47 -25.81
N ALA A 398 -3.30 3.76 -25.48
CA ALA A 398 -3.06 4.84 -26.42
C ALA A 398 -1.91 5.75 -25.94
N SER A 399 -1.18 6.30 -26.89
CA SER A 399 -0.29 7.41 -26.64
C SER A 399 -1.00 8.69 -27.02
N TYR A 400 -1.28 9.53 -26.04
CA TYR A 400 -1.86 10.86 -26.24
C TYR A 400 -0.76 11.89 -26.40
N HIS A 401 -1.11 13.06 -26.99
CA HIS A 401 -0.17 14.16 -27.10
C HIS A 401 0.23 14.69 -25.72
N ALA A 402 1.46 15.20 -25.62
CA ALA A 402 1.94 15.84 -24.41
C ALA A 402 1.02 17.02 -24.02
N VAL A 403 0.65 17.06 -22.75
CA VAL A 403 -0.16 18.15 -22.19
C VAL A 403 0.79 19.24 -21.71
N ARG A 404 0.61 20.45 -22.26
CA ARG A 404 1.28 21.64 -21.75
C ARG A 404 0.30 22.40 -20.84
N PRO A 405 0.70 22.72 -19.60
CA PRO A 405 -0.11 23.57 -18.76
C PRO A 405 -0.40 24.91 -19.45
N SER A 406 -1.65 25.33 -19.43
CA SER A 406 -2.10 26.58 -20.04
C SER A 406 -2.39 27.66 -19.00
N HIS A 407 -2.65 27.25 -17.76
CA HIS A 407 -3.02 28.16 -16.67
C HIS A 407 -2.21 27.85 -15.41
N TYR A 408 -2.05 28.85 -14.60
CA TYR A 408 -1.21 28.88 -13.41
C TYR A 408 -1.86 29.70 -12.30
N ILE A 409 -1.61 29.32 -11.06
CA ILE A 409 -1.86 30.14 -9.87
C ILE A 409 -0.80 29.83 -8.81
N SER A 410 -0.14 30.84 -8.25
CA SER A 410 0.78 30.64 -7.14
C SER A 410 0.04 30.16 -5.89
N LEU A 411 0.72 29.41 -5.01
CA LEU A 411 0.15 29.05 -3.70
C LEU A 411 -0.30 30.31 -2.94
N TRP A 412 0.50 31.36 -3.00
CA TRP A 412 0.25 32.61 -2.27
C TRP A 412 -1.02 33.32 -2.72
N ASP A 413 -1.33 33.29 -4.01
CA ASP A 413 -2.57 33.86 -4.57
C ASP A 413 -3.74 32.91 -4.31
N ALA A 414 -3.50 31.59 -4.35
CA ALA A 414 -4.52 30.59 -4.02
C ALA A 414 -5.04 30.72 -2.58
N LEU A 415 -4.17 31.11 -1.63
CA LEU A 415 -4.56 31.30 -0.23
C LEU A 415 -5.64 32.39 -0.04
N GLU A 416 -5.71 33.39 -0.94
CA GLU A 416 -6.71 34.45 -0.87
C GLU A 416 -8.14 33.96 -1.18
N HIS A 417 -8.25 32.78 -1.83
CA HIS A 417 -9.50 32.13 -2.23
C HIS A 417 -9.86 30.93 -1.34
N MET A 418 -9.13 30.75 -0.24
CA MET A 418 -9.35 29.66 0.71
C MET A 418 -10.13 30.12 1.94
N ASP A 419 -10.45 29.17 2.78
CA ASP A 419 -11.02 29.46 4.09
C ASP A 419 -10.03 30.31 4.91
N LYS A 420 -10.56 31.14 5.79
CA LYS A 420 -9.72 31.96 6.66
C LYS A 420 -8.76 31.07 7.46
N PRO A 421 -7.51 31.51 7.62
CA PRO A 421 -6.55 30.73 8.43
C PRO A 421 -7.00 30.63 9.88
N ILE A 422 -6.63 29.54 10.51
CA ILE A 422 -6.79 29.36 11.95
C ILE A 422 -5.68 30.16 12.63
N GLU A 423 -6.04 31.06 13.53
CA GLU A 423 -5.08 31.80 14.34
C GLU A 423 -4.81 31.07 15.63
N SER A 424 -3.54 30.86 15.95
CA SER A 424 -3.11 30.19 17.17
C SER A 424 -1.81 30.77 17.72
N GLU A 425 -1.71 30.90 19.03
CA GLU A 425 -0.46 31.32 19.68
C GLU A 425 0.68 30.33 19.43
N LYS A 426 0.37 29.02 19.41
CA LYS A 426 1.33 27.92 19.24
C LYS A 426 1.01 27.13 17.98
N PRO A 427 1.96 26.34 17.44
CA PRO A 427 1.65 25.41 16.36
C PRO A 427 0.55 24.43 16.76
N VAL A 428 -0.32 24.10 15.81
CA VAL A 428 -1.35 23.05 15.94
C VAL A 428 -1.12 22.03 14.84
N ASN A 429 -1.05 20.75 15.18
CA ASN A 429 -0.87 19.68 14.23
C ASN A 429 -2.14 19.44 13.39
N MET A 430 -2.03 18.68 12.30
CA MET A 430 -3.14 18.45 11.36
C MET A 430 -4.37 17.87 12.05
N GLU A 431 -4.21 16.85 12.88
CA GLU A 431 -5.31 16.13 13.52
C GLU A 431 -6.12 17.01 14.49
N ASN A 432 -5.46 17.99 15.11
CA ASN A 432 -6.08 18.87 16.09
C ASN A 432 -6.57 20.22 15.52
N LEU A 433 -6.48 20.42 14.19
CA LEU A 433 -7.07 21.59 13.56
C LEU A 433 -8.60 21.59 13.70
N SER A 434 -9.19 22.76 13.92
CA SER A 434 -10.64 22.95 14.00
C SER A 434 -11.28 23.04 12.60
N VAL A 435 -10.98 22.09 11.72
CA VAL A 435 -11.54 21.94 10.37
C VAL A 435 -12.37 20.66 10.27
N ASN A 436 -13.10 20.46 9.17
CA ASN A 436 -13.90 19.25 8.91
C ASN A 436 -14.84 18.92 10.07
N GLN A 437 -15.57 19.92 10.58
CA GLN A 437 -16.49 19.76 11.73
C GLN A 437 -15.81 19.20 13.00
N GLY A 438 -14.54 19.54 13.19
CA GLY A 438 -13.74 19.10 14.32
C GLY A 438 -13.04 17.75 14.13
N ASN A 439 -13.00 17.19 12.92
CA ASN A 439 -12.27 15.94 12.64
C ASN A 439 -10.79 16.16 12.32
N GLY A 440 -10.34 17.41 12.24
CA GLY A 440 -8.97 17.75 11.86
C GLY A 440 -8.71 17.58 10.37
N GLN A 441 -7.45 17.72 9.98
CA GLN A 441 -6.95 17.47 8.64
C GLN A 441 -6.28 16.09 8.59
N SER A 442 -6.69 15.24 7.64
CA SER A 442 -6.18 13.88 7.53
C SER A 442 -4.93 13.76 6.66
N TYR A 443 -4.81 14.54 5.59
CA TYR A 443 -3.75 14.38 4.57
C TYR A 443 -3.42 15.71 3.88
N GLY A 444 -2.48 15.69 2.96
CA GLY A 444 -2.08 16.83 2.15
C GLY A 444 -1.03 17.70 2.83
N TYR A 445 -1.16 18.99 2.65
CA TYR A 445 -0.20 19.98 3.14
C TYR A 445 -0.84 20.88 4.20
N ILE A 446 0.00 21.45 5.05
CA ILE A 446 -0.41 22.47 6.02
C ILE A 446 0.62 23.59 6.00
N LEU A 447 0.15 24.84 5.90
CA LEU A 447 1.01 26.02 5.89
C LEU A 447 0.89 26.78 7.20
N TYR A 448 2.03 27.05 7.82
CA TYR A 448 2.15 27.88 9.00
C TYR A 448 2.85 29.19 8.65
N GLU A 449 2.23 30.32 8.94
CA GLU A 449 2.81 31.64 8.76
C GLU A 449 2.97 32.33 10.11
N THR A 450 4.12 32.94 10.34
CA THR A 450 4.37 33.80 11.51
C THR A 450 5.31 34.95 11.14
N SER A 451 5.39 35.95 12.04
CA SER A 451 6.27 37.09 11.86
C SER A 451 7.61 36.87 12.54
N ILE A 452 8.68 37.24 11.82
CA ILE A 452 10.06 37.25 12.36
C ILE A 452 10.67 38.64 12.14
N TYR A 453 11.60 39.01 13.02
CA TYR A 453 12.28 40.33 13.00
C TYR A 453 13.79 40.19 12.82
N GLU A 454 14.32 39.01 13.03
CA GLU A 454 15.75 38.68 12.92
C GLU A 454 15.97 37.42 12.07
N GLY A 455 17.20 37.20 11.64
CA GLY A 455 17.65 35.95 11.06
C GLY A 455 18.36 35.09 12.10
N GLY A 456 18.76 33.89 11.69
CA GLY A 456 19.44 32.96 12.57
C GLY A 456 19.17 31.51 12.17
N THR A 457 19.28 30.59 13.08
CA THR A 457 19.01 29.18 12.82
C THR A 457 17.59 28.82 13.24
N LEU A 458 16.82 28.32 12.29
CA LEU A 458 15.51 27.72 12.52
C LEU A 458 15.70 26.25 12.89
N PHE A 459 15.29 25.85 14.09
CA PHE A 459 15.40 24.48 14.58
C PHE A 459 14.03 23.83 14.72
N SER A 460 13.92 22.60 14.20
CA SER A 460 12.70 21.79 14.30
C SER A 460 12.57 21.09 15.66
N LYS A 461 13.66 20.71 16.30
CA LYS A 461 13.69 19.84 17.50
C LYS A 461 12.84 18.58 17.33
N ASP A 462 12.90 18.00 16.14
CA ASP A 462 12.10 16.84 15.75
C ASP A 462 10.55 17.06 15.83
N HIS A 463 10.09 18.30 15.67
CA HIS A 463 8.67 18.65 15.70
C HIS A 463 8.04 18.85 14.32
N ILE A 464 8.78 18.64 13.23
CA ILE A 464 8.24 18.68 11.87
C ILE A 464 7.92 17.25 11.43
N ARG A 465 6.68 17.03 10.99
CA ARG A 465 6.17 15.75 10.48
C ARG A 465 5.40 15.98 9.18
N ASP A 466 5.99 15.67 8.00
CA ASP A 466 7.25 14.91 7.86
C ASP A 466 8.34 15.77 7.21
N ARG A 467 7.99 16.61 6.21
CA ARG A 467 8.91 17.46 5.47
C ARG A 467 8.34 18.87 5.32
N ALA A 468 9.15 19.88 5.59
CA ALA A 468 8.76 21.28 5.49
C ALA A 468 9.61 22.05 4.49
N GLN A 469 8.96 22.78 3.58
CA GLN A 469 9.58 23.84 2.80
C GLN A 469 9.45 25.17 3.56
N VAL A 470 10.54 25.93 3.62
CA VAL A 470 10.63 27.17 4.40
C VAL A 470 10.81 28.36 3.47
N PHE A 471 10.00 29.39 3.68
CA PHE A 471 10.04 30.62 2.89
C PHE A 471 10.11 31.85 3.81
N VAL A 472 10.82 32.89 3.36
CA VAL A 472 10.80 34.21 3.98
C VAL A 472 10.32 35.24 2.95
N ASN A 473 9.23 35.94 3.25
CA ASN A 473 8.58 36.84 2.31
C ASN A 473 8.29 36.19 0.93
N LYS A 474 7.79 34.97 0.94
CA LYS A 474 7.50 34.11 -0.24
C LYS A 474 8.76 33.61 -1.00
N ILE A 475 9.98 33.94 -0.55
CA ILE A 475 11.23 33.47 -1.15
C ILE A 475 11.63 32.18 -0.47
N TYR A 476 11.90 31.14 -1.26
CA TYR A 476 12.36 29.83 -0.76
C TYR A 476 13.75 29.95 -0.13
N ILE A 477 13.90 29.38 1.07
CA ILE A 477 15.13 29.38 1.83
C ILE A 477 15.76 27.98 1.88
N GLY A 478 14.94 26.93 1.96
CA GLY A 478 15.38 25.55 2.07
C GLY A 478 14.29 24.65 2.61
N TYR A 479 14.66 23.44 3.03
CA TYR A 479 13.74 22.49 3.64
C TYR A 479 14.29 21.94 4.96
N ILE A 480 13.40 21.38 5.76
CA ILE A 480 13.68 20.66 7.01
C ILE A 480 12.89 19.35 6.95
N ASP A 481 13.53 18.25 7.33
CA ASP A 481 12.93 16.90 7.42
C ASP A 481 13.58 16.12 8.58
N TYR A 482 13.43 14.81 8.61
CA TYR A 482 14.03 13.94 9.63
C TYR A 482 15.57 13.90 9.63
N LEU A 483 16.21 14.28 8.51
CA LEU A 483 17.68 14.30 8.37
C LEU A 483 18.25 15.70 8.56
N VAL A 484 17.46 16.73 8.28
CA VAL A 484 17.84 18.14 8.34
C VAL A 484 17.05 18.84 9.44
N GLU A 485 17.61 18.89 10.64
CA GLU A 485 16.93 19.46 11.82
C GLU A 485 16.98 21.00 11.91
N GLY A 486 17.85 21.64 11.16
CA GLY A 486 18.06 23.08 11.23
C GLY A 486 18.32 23.74 9.89
N LEU A 487 17.84 24.98 9.74
CA LEU A 487 17.99 25.78 8.52
C LEU A 487 18.38 27.21 8.86
N THR A 488 19.38 27.75 8.15
CA THR A 488 19.80 29.13 8.33
C THR A 488 18.82 30.09 7.63
N ILE A 489 18.16 30.93 8.41
CA ILE A 489 17.33 32.04 7.94
C ILE A 489 18.22 33.27 7.72
N PRO A 490 18.26 33.85 6.52
CA PRO A 490 19.08 35.03 6.23
C PRO A 490 18.83 36.19 7.18
N ARG A 491 19.88 36.93 7.52
CA ARG A 491 19.76 38.17 8.29
C ARG A 491 18.95 39.20 7.49
N GLY A 492 18.17 40.02 8.18
CA GLY A 492 17.38 41.10 7.58
C GLY A 492 16.81 41.98 8.67
N GLN A 493 16.43 43.21 8.32
CA GLN A 493 15.85 44.18 9.25
C GLN A 493 14.34 44.30 9.02
N GLY A 494 13.61 44.66 10.10
CA GLY A 494 12.19 44.87 10.07
C GLY A 494 11.34 43.60 10.08
N HIS A 495 10.05 43.82 9.89
CA HIS A 495 9.04 42.75 9.87
C HIS A 495 9.18 41.89 8.60
N ARG A 496 9.30 40.60 8.79
CA ARG A 496 9.33 39.59 7.70
C ARG A 496 8.37 38.46 8.02
N LYS A 497 7.73 37.93 7.00
CA LYS A 497 6.85 36.78 7.11
C LYS A 497 7.66 35.49 6.91
N LEU A 498 7.66 34.62 7.90
CA LEU A 498 8.17 33.25 7.79
C LEU A 498 6.99 32.34 7.47
N SER A 499 7.11 31.55 6.40
CA SER A 499 6.10 30.56 5.99
C SER A 499 6.75 29.17 5.98
N ILE A 500 6.13 28.21 6.65
CA ILE A 500 6.58 26.82 6.78
C ILE A 500 5.48 25.93 6.19
N LEU A 501 5.70 25.42 4.97
CA LEU A 501 4.79 24.53 4.27
C LEU A 501 5.18 23.09 4.59
N VAL A 502 4.38 22.41 5.42
CA VAL A 502 4.65 21.05 5.86
C VAL A 502 3.82 20.07 5.05
N GLU A 503 4.45 19.02 4.60
CA GLU A 503 3.90 17.91 3.87
C GLU A 503 3.71 16.70 4.79
N ASN A 504 2.53 16.06 4.71
CA ASN A 504 2.28 14.75 5.27
C ASN A 504 2.69 13.70 4.23
N CYS A 505 3.81 13.06 4.45
CA CYS A 505 4.36 12.04 3.54
C CYS A 505 3.78 10.63 3.75
N GLY A 506 2.82 10.47 4.65
CA GLY A 506 2.20 9.19 5.03
C GLY A 506 2.46 8.85 6.51
N ARG A 507 1.47 8.21 7.15
CA ARG A 507 1.62 7.72 8.52
C ARG A 507 2.15 6.31 8.53
N VAL A 508 3.06 6.05 9.45
CA VAL A 508 3.60 4.70 9.67
C VAL A 508 2.46 3.70 9.81
N ASN A 509 2.55 2.60 9.03
CA ASN A 509 1.52 1.57 8.98
C ASN A 509 1.89 0.29 9.74
N TYR A 510 3.14 0.14 10.21
CA TYR A 510 3.61 -1.08 10.88
C TYR A 510 4.50 -0.76 12.09
N GLY A 511 4.44 -1.61 13.12
CA GLY A 511 5.29 -1.54 14.30
C GLY A 511 4.77 -0.62 15.40
N LEU A 512 5.65 -0.28 16.35
CA LEU A 512 5.28 0.32 17.62
C LEU A 512 5.02 1.85 17.57
N MET A 513 5.31 2.49 16.43
CA MET A 513 5.25 3.96 16.29
C MET A 513 3.88 4.51 15.90
N LEU A 514 2.85 3.65 15.74
CA LEU A 514 1.50 4.03 15.30
C LEU A 514 0.87 5.17 16.12
N ASN A 515 1.02 5.16 17.43
CA ASN A 515 0.44 6.19 18.32
C ASN A 515 1.12 7.57 18.18
N LYS A 516 2.27 7.65 17.51
CA LYS A 516 3.09 8.87 17.37
C LYS A 516 3.02 9.50 15.98
N GLN A 517 1.92 9.28 15.26
CA GLN A 517 1.80 9.66 13.85
C GLN A 517 0.99 10.94 13.60
N ARG A 518 0.99 11.90 14.53
CA ARG A 518 0.46 13.23 14.25
C ARG A 518 1.34 13.95 13.23
N LYS A 519 0.70 14.73 12.34
CA LYS A 519 1.34 15.39 11.20
C LYS A 519 1.29 16.92 11.28
N GLY A 520 2.17 17.60 10.54
CA GLY A 520 2.36 19.04 10.63
C GLY A 520 3.42 19.43 11.67
N LEU A 521 3.24 20.57 12.32
CA LEU A 521 4.08 20.95 13.46
C LEU A 521 3.48 20.36 14.74
N ILE A 522 4.18 19.38 15.33
CA ILE A 522 3.72 18.64 16.51
C ILE A 522 4.21 19.25 17.84
N GLY A 523 4.97 20.31 17.78
CA GLY A 523 5.52 21.04 18.91
C GLY A 523 6.13 22.38 18.50
N ASP A 524 6.75 23.07 19.45
CA ASP A 524 7.36 24.37 19.22
C ASP A 524 8.53 24.30 18.23
N ILE A 525 8.58 25.25 17.30
CA ILE A 525 9.69 25.52 16.38
C ILE A 525 10.43 26.76 16.89
N TYR A 526 11.74 26.76 16.80
CA TYR A 526 12.60 27.78 17.38
C TYR A 526 13.38 28.54 16.31
N LEU A 527 13.41 29.87 16.41
CA LEU A 527 14.39 30.69 15.70
C LEU A 527 15.46 31.10 16.74
N ASN A 528 16.68 30.63 16.55
CA ASN A 528 17.72 30.64 17.59
C ASN A 528 17.18 29.90 18.84
N ASP A 529 17.17 30.54 20.00
CA ASP A 529 16.67 29.96 21.26
C ASP A 529 15.21 30.35 21.55
N SER A 530 14.57 31.15 20.70
CA SER A 530 13.24 31.70 20.95
C SER A 530 12.16 30.89 20.20
N PRO A 531 11.12 30.37 20.88
CA PRO A 531 10.03 29.68 20.22
C PRO A 531 9.20 30.66 19.40
N LEU A 532 8.86 30.26 18.17
CA LEU A 532 7.97 30.99 17.30
C LEU A 532 6.54 30.97 17.86
N ARG A 533 5.81 32.07 17.68
CA ARG A 533 4.44 32.28 18.20
C ARG A 533 3.56 33.02 17.20
N ASN A 534 2.26 33.02 17.47
CA ASN A 534 1.24 33.76 16.72
C ASN A 534 1.18 33.32 15.26
N PHE A 535 0.79 32.07 15.07
CA PHE A 535 0.67 31.44 13.75
C PHE A 535 -0.67 31.73 13.09
N LYS A 536 -0.63 31.93 11.77
CA LYS A 536 -1.76 31.75 10.85
C LYS A 536 -1.58 30.41 10.17
N ILE A 537 -2.55 29.50 10.31
CA ILE A 537 -2.46 28.11 9.87
C ILE A 537 -3.49 27.86 8.79
N TYR A 538 -3.05 27.42 7.62
CA TYR A 538 -3.91 27.09 6.48
C TYR A 538 -3.92 25.58 6.25
N SER A 539 -5.11 24.99 6.24
CA SER A 539 -5.31 23.58 5.89
C SER A 539 -5.38 23.44 4.37
N LEU A 540 -4.52 22.61 3.79
CA LEU A 540 -4.37 22.39 2.36
C LEU A 540 -4.58 20.90 2.03
N GLU A 541 -5.82 20.44 2.17
CA GLU A 541 -6.16 19.01 2.02
C GLU A 541 -6.15 18.52 0.56
N MET A 542 -6.07 19.44 -0.42
CA MET A 542 -6.06 19.12 -1.85
C MET A 542 -7.28 18.27 -2.31
N LYS A 543 -8.44 18.43 -1.63
CA LYS A 543 -9.70 17.81 -2.04
C LYS A 543 -10.28 18.49 -3.31
N ALA A 544 -11.25 17.86 -3.95
CA ALA A 544 -11.91 18.41 -5.14
C ALA A 544 -12.47 19.82 -4.92
N ASP A 545 -13.09 20.06 -3.77
CA ASP A 545 -13.64 21.38 -3.39
C ASP A 545 -12.56 22.46 -3.34
N PHE A 546 -11.34 22.10 -2.96
CA PHE A 546 -10.20 23.01 -3.00
C PHE A 546 -9.96 23.55 -4.42
N PHE A 547 -9.88 22.65 -5.41
CA PHE A 547 -9.64 23.03 -6.80
C PHE A 547 -10.85 23.73 -7.45
N GLN A 548 -12.07 23.37 -7.04
CA GLN A 548 -13.28 24.06 -7.49
C GLN A 548 -13.30 25.53 -7.07
N ARG A 549 -12.85 25.83 -5.84
CA ARG A 549 -12.72 27.21 -5.36
C ARG A 549 -11.71 28.03 -6.15
N LEU A 550 -10.68 27.40 -6.69
CA LEU A 550 -9.68 28.05 -7.54
C LEU A 550 -10.15 28.25 -8.99
N SER A 551 -11.32 27.75 -9.39
CA SER A 551 -11.74 27.70 -10.81
C SER A 551 -11.80 29.02 -11.53
N SER A 552 -12.06 30.15 -10.83
CA SER A 552 -12.19 31.52 -11.39
C SER A 552 -10.90 32.36 -11.34
N THR A 553 -9.80 31.82 -10.78
CA THR A 553 -8.61 32.62 -10.40
C THR A 553 -7.37 32.36 -11.24
N TRP A 554 -7.48 31.45 -12.19
CA TRP A 554 -6.36 31.00 -13.02
C TRP A 554 -5.88 32.08 -13.99
N SER A 555 -4.55 32.28 -14.02
CA SER A 555 -3.85 33.15 -14.98
C SER A 555 -3.13 32.31 -16.04
N PRO A 556 -2.77 32.86 -17.21
CA PRO A 556 -1.85 32.22 -18.13
C PRO A 556 -0.52 31.87 -17.44
N VAL A 557 0.11 30.75 -17.86
CA VAL A 557 1.41 30.34 -17.30
C VAL A 557 2.45 31.43 -17.62
N PRO A 558 3.16 31.98 -16.61
CA PRO A 558 4.23 32.94 -16.83
C PRO A 558 5.46 32.28 -17.47
N GLU A 559 6.34 33.06 -18.07
CA GLU A 559 7.62 32.56 -18.64
C GLU A 559 8.50 31.94 -17.55
N GLU A 560 8.50 32.52 -16.35
CA GLU A 560 9.18 31.98 -15.18
C GLU A 560 8.18 31.84 -14.03
N ALA A 561 7.78 30.60 -13.76
CA ALA A 561 6.99 30.28 -12.57
C ALA A 561 7.91 30.11 -11.36
N THR A 562 7.70 30.91 -10.32
CA THR A 562 8.50 30.84 -9.10
C THR A 562 7.65 30.42 -7.91
N GLY A 563 8.22 29.58 -7.02
CA GLY A 563 7.57 29.13 -5.79
C GLY A 563 6.54 28.02 -5.99
N PRO A 564 5.90 27.58 -4.90
CA PRO A 564 4.83 26.58 -4.97
C PRO A 564 3.64 27.13 -5.76
N ALA A 565 3.11 26.32 -6.69
CA ALA A 565 2.05 26.75 -7.57
C ALA A 565 1.19 25.60 -8.08
N PHE A 566 0.03 25.93 -8.61
CA PHE A 566 -0.87 25.01 -9.29
C PHE A 566 -0.90 25.32 -10.77
N PHE A 567 -0.95 24.28 -11.59
CA PHE A 567 -1.02 24.38 -13.04
C PHE A 567 -2.25 23.63 -13.55
N ARG A 568 -2.86 24.12 -14.60
CA ARG A 568 -3.99 23.48 -15.28
C ARG A 568 -3.68 23.29 -16.75
N GLY A 569 -3.86 22.06 -17.23
CA GLY A 569 -3.78 21.67 -18.64
C GLY A 569 -5.01 20.88 -19.07
N THR A 570 -5.14 20.61 -20.37
CA THR A 570 -6.23 19.81 -20.94
C THR A 570 -5.65 18.66 -21.74
N LEU A 571 -6.08 17.42 -21.40
CA LEU A 571 -5.80 16.22 -22.16
C LEU A 571 -6.95 15.93 -23.11
N HIS A 572 -6.67 15.84 -24.41
CA HIS A 572 -7.65 15.47 -25.42
C HIS A 572 -7.54 13.98 -25.74
N VAL A 573 -8.54 13.19 -25.38
CA VAL A 573 -8.54 11.72 -25.53
C VAL A 573 -9.35 11.23 -26.74
N GLY A 574 -10.05 12.11 -27.49
CA GLY A 574 -10.89 11.73 -28.63
C GLY A 574 -12.18 11.00 -28.22
N PHE A 575 -12.76 10.27 -29.18
CA PHE A 575 -14.04 9.56 -28.98
C PHE A 575 -13.88 8.21 -28.26
N ILE A 576 -12.72 7.60 -28.34
CA ILE A 576 -12.42 6.31 -27.72
C ILE A 576 -11.35 6.56 -26.67
N VAL A 577 -11.73 6.44 -25.39
CA VAL A 577 -10.83 6.57 -24.26
C VAL A 577 -10.15 5.22 -24.06
N LEU A 578 -8.83 5.21 -24.09
CA LEU A 578 -8.01 4.02 -23.87
C LEU A 578 -7.08 4.25 -22.69
N ASP A 579 -6.63 3.16 -22.09
CA ASP A 579 -5.62 3.22 -21.03
C ASP A 579 -4.35 3.90 -21.54
N THR A 580 -3.69 4.65 -20.66
CA THR A 580 -2.44 5.33 -20.97
C THR A 580 -1.57 5.42 -19.73
N PHE A 581 -0.32 5.80 -19.92
CA PHE A 581 0.63 6.09 -18.85
C PHE A 581 0.87 7.60 -18.78
N LEU A 582 0.92 8.12 -17.56
CA LEU A 582 1.32 9.49 -17.31
C LEU A 582 2.83 9.52 -17.10
N LYS A 583 3.53 10.36 -17.87
CA LYS A 583 4.93 10.68 -17.66
C LYS A 583 5.05 12.16 -17.33
N LEU A 584 5.64 12.47 -16.17
CA LEU A 584 6.00 13.82 -15.77
C LEU A 584 7.48 14.06 -16.06
N GLU A 585 7.81 15.28 -16.50
CA GLU A 585 9.21 15.71 -16.55
C GLU A 585 9.69 16.04 -15.14
N VAL A 586 10.99 15.90 -14.96
CA VAL A 586 11.70 16.00 -13.67
C VAL A 586 11.38 17.32 -12.95
N GLY A 587 10.99 17.25 -11.67
CA GLY A 587 10.80 18.42 -10.80
C GLY A 587 9.34 18.79 -10.47
N GLU A 588 8.37 17.99 -10.88
CA GLU A 588 6.95 18.32 -10.77
C GLU A 588 6.19 17.41 -9.81
N VAL A 589 5.39 17.96 -8.91
CA VAL A 589 4.39 17.25 -8.09
C VAL A 589 3.05 17.30 -8.80
N PHE A 590 2.43 16.17 -9.01
CA PHE A 590 1.24 16.07 -9.85
C PHE A 590 0.04 15.45 -9.11
N SER A 591 -1.10 16.11 -9.19
CA SER A 591 -2.40 15.57 -8.78
C SER A 591 -3.39 15.72 -9.94
N PRO A 592 -3.65 14.66 -10.72
CA PRO A 592 -4.66 14.72 -11.77
C PRO A 592 -6.06 14.56 -11.18
N ASN A 593 -6.86 15.61 -11.21
CA ASN A 593 -8.32 15.51 -11.11
C ASN A 593 -8.88 15.25 -12.51
N VAL A 594 -9.36 14.04 -12.76
CA VAL A 594 -9.99 13.66 -14.02
C VAL A 594 -11.50 13.75 -13.87
N ALA A 595 -12.10 14.79 -14.49
CA ALA A 595 -13.55 14.87 -14.65
C ALA A 595 -13.94 14.21 -15.97
N ALA A 596 -14.69 13.10 -15.92
CA ALA A 596 -15.29 12.50 -17.10
C ALA A 596 -16.56 13.27 -17.47
N LEU A 597 -16.56 13.94 -18.63
CA LEU A 597 -17.78 14.53 -19.21
C LEU A 597 -18.38 13.54 -20.21
N PRO A 598 -19.72 13.36 -20.25
CA PRO A 598 -20.38 12.62 -21.30
C PRO A 598 -20.14 13.34 -22.63
N HIS A 599 -19.58 12.67 -23.62
CA HIS A 599 -19.20 13.05 -24.98
C HIS A 599 -17.69 13.29 -25.24
N GLY A 600 -16.82 12.44 -24.72
CA GLY A 600 -15.47 12.28 -25.30
C GLY A 600 -14.46 13.42 -25.05
N VAL A 601 -14.75 14.35 -24.14
CA VAL A 601 -13.82 15.39 -23.73
C VAL A 601 -13.47 15.15 -22.25
N LEU A 602 -12.31 14.57 -22.00
CA LEU A 602 -11.72 14.57 -20.67
C LEU A 602 -11.04 15.93 -20.46
N SER A 603 -11.64 16.82 -19.68
CA SER A 603 -10.91 17.95 -19.11
C SER A 603 -10.30 17.46 -17.79
N SER A 604 -9.01 17.10 -17.80
CA SER A 604 -8.32 16.92 -16.54
C SER A 604 -7.83 18.27 -16.04
N LEU A 605 -8.32 18.68 -14.87
CA LEU A 605 -7.64 19.68 -14.08
C LEU A 605 -6.36 19.04 -13.57
N MET A 606 -5.26 19.31 -14.25
CA MET A 606 -3.92 19.00 -13.75
C MET A 606 -3.55 20.13 -12.79
N SER A 607 -3.49 19.80 -11.51
CA SER A 607 -2.97 20.73 -10.51
C SER A 607 -1.57 20.28 -10.13
N LEU A 608 -0.61 21.11 -10.50
CA LEU A 608 0.80 20.91 -10.24
C LEU A 608 1.21 21.81 -9.08
N LEU A 609 1.87 21.30 -8.08
CA LEU A 609 2.53 22.08 -7.05
C LEU A 609 4.02 22.10 -7.39
N LEU A 610 4.49 23.20 -8.00
CA LEU A 610 5.93 23.37 -8.25
C LEU A 610 6.58 24.01 -7.02
N GLY A 611 7.55 23.31 -6.45
CA GLY A 611 8.50 23.93 -5.54
C GLY A 611 9.58 24.68 -6.32
N PRO A 612 10.14 25.81 -5.78
CA PRO A 612 11.20 26.52 -6.45
C PRO A 612 12.42 25.62 -6.62
N LEU A 613 12.91 25.65 -7.84
CA LEU A 613 14.15 25.07 -8.37
C LEU A 613 15.16 24.55 -7.31
N TYR A 614 15.07 23.28 -7.00
CA TYR A 614 16.24 22.44 -6.82
C TYR A 614 15.91 21.08 -7.42
N CYS A 615 16.64 20.75 -8.46
CA CYS A 615 16.62 19.45 -9.11
C CYS A 615 16.85 18.37 -8.06
N ALA A 616 15.75 17.85 -7.59
CA ALA A 616 15.79 16.57 -6.96
C ALA A 616 15.38 15.59 -8.05
N GLN A 617 16.16 14.63 -8.28
CA GLN A 617 16.06 13.59 -9.27
C GLN A 617 14.97 12.60 -8.86
N LEU A 618 13.91 12.33 -9.60
CA LEU A 618 12.94 11.24 -9.47
C LEU A 618 13.55 9.93 -9.99
N ARG A 619 13.57 8.88 -9.24
CA ARG A 619 13.70 7.55 -9.82
C ARG A 619 12.36 7.19 -10.44
N GLU A 620 12.33 7.19 -11.75
CA GLU A 620 11.20 6.71 -12.51
C GLU A 620 11.01 5.21 -12.28
N ALA A 621 9.95 4.82 -11.61
CA ALA A 621 9.35 3.52 -11.77
C ALA A 621 8.24 3.62 -12.83
N LEU A 622 8.58 4.09 -14.02
CA LEU A 622 7.72 4.04 -15.19
C LEU A 622 8.28 3.00 -16.16
N THR A 623 7.63 1.85 -16.20
CA THR A 623 7.97 0.80 -17.16
C THR A 623 7.56 1.22 -18.56
N LEU A 624 8.49 1.74 -19.36
CA LEU A 624 8.33 1.85 -20.80
C LEU A 624 8.54 0.45 -21.40
N ARG A 625 7.49 -0.21 -21.87
CA ARG A 625 7.62 -1.39 -22.72
C ARG A 625 7.52 -1.02 -24.21
N GLY A 626 8.70 -0.91 -24.87
CA GLY A 626 8.87 -1.38 -26.23
C GLY A 626 9.45 -2.80 -26.14
N SER A 627 9.04 -3.68 -27.06
CA SER A 627 9.46 -5.07 -27.16
C SER A 627 10.96 -5.28 -26.94
N GLN A 628 11.29 -6.19 -26.03
CA GLN A 628 12.63 -6.69 -25.70
C GLN A 628 13.59 -5.70 -25.01
N GLN A 629 13.91 -6.06 -23.78
CA GLN A 629 14.86 -5.47 -22.84
C GLN A 629 14.34 -4.28 -22.00
N GLN A 630 13.96 -4.63 -20.77
CA GLN A 630 13.88 -3.68 -19.67
C GLN A 630 15.24 -3.05 -19.44
N ARG A 631 15.36 -1.75 -19.71
CA ARG A 631 16.43 -0.93 -19.16
C ARG A 631 15.80 0.04 -18.19
N PHE A 632 16.02 -0.19 -16.92
CA PHE A 632 15.82 0.82 -15.89
C PHE A 632 16.90 1.88 -16.05
N LEU A 633 16.51 3.10 -16.38
CA LEU A 633 17.39 4.25 -16.26
C LEU A 633 17.23 4.76 -14.82
N GLY A 634 18.13 4.34 -13.94
CA GLY A 634 18.27 4.93 -12.62
C GLY A 634 18.91 6.30 -12.74
N VAL A 635 18.27 7.32 -12.24
CA VAL A 635 18.82 8.64 -12.05
C VAL A 635 18.81 8.90 -10.56
N ASP A 636 19.97 9.20 -9.96
CA ASP A 636 20.10 9.48 -8.53
C ASP A 636 19.55 10.87 -8.21
N TRP A 637 18.72 10.93 -7.17
CA TRP A 637 18.05 12.13 -6.70
C TRP A 637 18.63 12.62 -5.38
N PRO A 638 18.95 13.89 -5.22
CA PRO A 638 18.95 14.48 -3.90
C PRO A 638 17.51 14.85 -3.50
N LEU A 639 17.03 14.20 -2.46
CA LEU A 639 15.89 14.46 -1.59
C LEU A 639 14.96 15.63 -1.98
N GLY A 640 13.89 15.32 -2.67
CA GLY A 640 12.79 16.21 -2.93
C GLY A 640 11.58 15.41 -3.35
N SER A 641 10.58 15.33 -2.50
CA SER A 641 9.36 14.55 -2.72
C SER A 641 8.52 15.14 -3.84
N SER A 642 8.16 14.29 -4.78
CA SER A 642 7.12 14.58 -5.76
C SER A 642 6.04 13.54 -5.60
N PHE A 643 4.79 13.96 -5.33
CA PHE A 643 3.64 13.07 -5.18
C PHE A 643 2.79 13.08 -6.41
N ILE A 644 2.41 11.90 -6.88
CA ILE A 644 1.31 11.71 -7.83
C ILE A 644 0.09 11.32 -7.01
N SER A 645 -0.86 12.24 -6.85
CA SER A 645 -2.17 11.93 -6.32
C SER A 645 -3.15 11.82 -7.48
N LEU A 646 -3.61 10.62 -7.76
CA LEU A 646 -4.74 10.37 -8.66
C LEU A 646 -6.01 10.43 -7.81
N CYS A 647 -6.60 11.61 -7.67
CA CYS A 647 -7.95 11.72 -7.13
C CYS A 647 -8.95 11.36 -8.23
N SER A 648 -9.45 10.12 -8.24
CA SER A 648 -10.69 9.80 -8.92
C SER A 648 -11.82 10.29 -8.01
N ASN A 649 -12.30 11.49 -8.22
CA ASN A 649 -13.56 11.91 -7.63
C ASN A 649 -14.67 11.61 -8.60
N GLU A 650 -15.56 10.76 -8.15
CA GLU A 650 -16.87 10.54 -8.71
C GLU A 650 -17.57 11.87 -8.95
N ILE A 651 -18.06 12.04 -10.16
CA ILE A 651 -19.15 12.95 -10.42
C ILE A 651 -20.40 12.15 -10.20
N PHE A 652 -21.09 12.45 -9.12
CA PHE A 652 -22.45 12.02 -8.93
C PHE A 652 -23.42 12.91 -9.70
N GLU A 653 -24.28 12.31 -10.47
CA GLU A 653 -25.69 12.37 -10.22
C GLU A 653 -26.17 11.10 -9.61
#